data_39acc2ab20e59a48f60ba93a24636139
#
_entry.id   39acc2ab20e59a48f60ba93a24636139
#
_cell.length_a   1.000
_cell.length_b   1.000
_cell.length_c   1.000
_cell.angle_alpha   90.00
_cell.angle_beta   90.00
_cell.angle_gamma   90.00
#
_symmetry.space_group_name_H-M   'P 1'
#
loop_
_entity.id
_entity.type
_entity.pdbx_description
1 polymer ?
#
loop_
_entity_poly.entity_id
_entity_poly.type
_entity_poly.pdbx_seq_one_letter_code
_entity_poly.pdbx_strand_id
1 'polypeptide(L)'
;MSPIPRRSVLQAAAVAGAAAQASWLLGGTPAHAAHPAGAAAAEGADGPVEITWLEDGGLGEAPGNTFGVPWPKGALRAGTAFSLTAADGAAVPVQTWPTAYWPDGTLKWTAHAVGPEAGDAASYRLTPGAAPAAPARAVTVTRKGGDVVVDTGAVTARIGHDGRALVKSVRRGSTEIARDGRLVLLRQAEIEDGDQGTEKRQRFDSDIEEVAVEQDGPVRAVVRVDGKHRRGSRGWLPFSVRLYFHAGSDSFRMLHTVTFDGDEHEDFIRGLGVRFTVPMRDEHHDRHIRIGGEGRGLLSEAVRGVTGLRRDPGAEVRAKQVRGERLPDPATWDQRVTSRLHLIPTWGDYTLSQLSADGFTVRKRTKPGHGWIAAGGGRRASGFGYVGGVSGGLSFGLRDFWRKHPAQLDVRGAATDEAEVTLWLWSPEAQPMDLRFYHDGMGQDTHAEQLEGLNITYEDYEPGFGTPYGIARTSELMFWANAATPAAGTLARQAEAVQTPPQLIAPPAHLAAAGVFGGLFAPVDRSTPAKAKLEDHLDFLFDYYRDQVEQRRWYGFWDYGDIMHTYDPDRHQWRYDVGGYAWDNSELSPDLWLWYAYLRSGRADVFRFAEAMTRHTGEVDVYHLGKWAGLGTRHGVQHYADSAKQQRISTAVYRRPYYFLTADERCGDLMHALVDSDETFLALDPLRKIRTEPYEPDPHALGIGLGTDWSGLAAAWLTEWERRGPKAETAERKLRATMRTIARMPNGFCTGEGRYDIDTGEFAEAEKKVSMSHLSAMFGQVEICAELIHLTDVEGFEEAWLQYCRLYGATRAEQQAELGGYATNLILQQGHSRLTGYAASRLKDERDKYATRAWREFFTKDAWGYSESSPWRTERISGPMALVEGSGASWVDTNTTALYGLAAIQNLALIGDRIPG
;
A
#
# COMPACT_ATOMS: atom_id res chain seq x y z
N MET A 1 -27.48 19.89 57.33
CA MET A 1 -26.83 19.66 56.03
C MET A 1 -27.62 18.55 55.35
N SER A 2 -28.49 18.88 54.47
CA SER A 2 -29.34 17.96 53.72
C SER A 2 -28.60 17.37 52.55
N PRO A 3 -28.80 16.10 52.25
CA PRO A 3 -28.09 15.45 51.16
C PRO A 3 -28.65 15.87 49.79
N ILE A 4 -27.76 16.21 48.88
CA ILE A 4 -28.06 16.57 47.48
C ILE A 4 -28.50 15.31 46.73
N PRO A 5 -29.62 15.28 46.00
CA PRO A 5 -30.11 14.09 45.33
C PRO A 5 -29.24 13.71 44.16
N ARG A 6 -28.92 12.45 44.06
CA ARG A 6 -28.07 11.79 43.03
C ARG A 6 -28.49 12.01 41.56
N ARG A 7 -29.69 12.55 41.32
CA ARG A 7 -30.18 12.81 39.94
C ARG A 7 -29.56 14.04 39.26
N SER A 8 -29.08 15.01 40.03
CA SER A 8 -28.47 16.23 39.44
C SER A 8 -27.05 16.06 38.94
N VAL A 9 -26.33 15.06 39.41
CA VAL A 9 -24.96 14.78 38.99
C VAL A 9 -24.92 14.05 37.64
N LEU A 10 -25.92 13.20 37.36
CA LEU A 10 -26.04 12.50 36.09
C LEU A 10 -26.49 13.40 34.92
N GLN A 11 -27.28 14.43 35.20
CA GLN A 11 -27.68 15.39 34.19
C GLN A 11 -26.56 16.37 33.77
N ALA A 12 -25.67 16.72 34.70
CA ALA A 12 -24.52 17.55 34.40
C ALA A 12 -23.45 16.83 33.58
N ALA A 13 -23.27 15.51 33.78
CA ALA A 13 -22.36 14.68 33.01
C ALA A 13 -22.87 14.42 31.56
N ALA A 14 -24.19 14.31 31.40
CA ALA A 14 -24.80 14.10 30.08
C ALA A 14 -24.74 15.36 29.20
N VAL A 15 -24.83 16.55 29.79
CA VAL A 15 -24.74 17.80 29.05
C VAL A 15 -23.30 18.15 28.65
N ALA A 16 -22.31 17.79 29.46
CA ALA A 16 -20.89 17.95 29.12
C ALA A 16 -20.44 16.98 28.02
N GLY A 17 -20.97 15.76 27.99
CA GLY A 17 -20.70 14.78 26.93
C GLY A 17 -21.30 15.15 25.58
N ALA A 18 -22.52 15.73 25.58
CA ALA A 18 -23.17 16.15 24.34
C ALA A 18 -22.56 17.43 23.73
N ALA A 19 -22.02 18.32 24.56
CA ALA A 19 -21.33 19.52 24.06
C ALA A 19 -19.96 19.23 23.45
N ALA A 20 -19.26 18.17 23.93
CA ALA A 20 -18.00 17.72 23.36
C ALA A 20 -18.19 16.98 22.02
N GLN A 21 -19.33 16.31 21.82
CA GLN A 21 -19.65 15.67 20.54
C GLN A 21 -20.14 16.63 19.46
N ALA A 22 -20.82 17.71 19.84
CA ALA A 22 -21.33 18.70 18.89
C ALA A 22 -20.23 19.59 18.26
N SER A 23 -19.10 19.77 18.93
CA SER A 23 -17.98 20.54 18.39
C SER A 23 -17.14 19.81 17.33
N TRP A 24 -17.31 18.50 17.20
CA TRP A 24 -16.65 17.69 16.17
C TRP A 24 -17.46 17.54 14.88
N LEU A 25 -18.77 17.84 14.92
CA LEU A 25 -19.63 17.87 13.73
C LEU A 25 -19.60 19.22 12.98
N LEU A 26 -18.94 20.22 13.56
CA LEU A 26 -18.71 21.54 12.95
C LEU A 26 -17.22 21.83 12.69
N GLY A 27 -16.38 20.81 12.74
CA GLY A 27 -15.05 20.86 12.17
C GLY A 27 -15.21 21.15 10.69
N GLY A 28 -14.96 22.43 10.32
CA GLY A 28 -15.05 22.88 8.94
C GLY A 28 -14.30 21.90 8.06
N THR A 29 -14.94 21.48 6.99
CA THR A 29 -14.26 20.96 5.82
C THR A 29 -13.02 21.82 5.65
N PRO A 30 -11.78 21.25 5.60
CA PRO A 30 -10.67 22.01 5.07
C PRO A 30 -11.16 22.49 3.70
N ALA A 31 -11.26 23.80 3.54
CA ALA A 31 -11.50 24.37 2.23
C ALA A 31 -10.45 23.70 1.33
N HIS A 32 -10.90 22.88 0.40
CA HIS A 32 -10.05 22.42 -0.66
C HIS A 32 -9.48 23.69 -1.28
N ALA A 33 -8.22 23.98 -1.03
CA ALA A 33 -7.48 24.87 -1.86
C ALA A 33 -7.51 24.20 -3.24
N ALA A 34 -8.50 24.59 -4.04
CA ALA A 34 -8.42 24.35 -5.46
C ALA A 34 -7.08 24.97 -5.86
N HIS A 35 -6.13 24.13 -6.21
CA HIS A 35 -4.98 24.61 -6.94
C HIS A 35 -5.56 25.41 -8.10
N PRO A 36 -5.17 26.68 -8.27
CA PRO A 36 -5.62 27.43 -9.43
C PRO A 36 -5.17 26.63 -10.64
N ALA A 37 -6.12 26.09 -11.37
CA ALA A 37 -5.90 25.61 -12.73
C ALA A 37 -5.55 26.84 -13.57
N GLY A 38 -4.35 27.35 -13.38
CA GLY A 38 -3.68 28.17 -14.35
C GLY A 38 -3.41 27.27 -15.52
N ALA A 39 -4.19 27.43 -16.60
CA ALA A 39 -3.85 26.92 -17.90
C ALA A 39 -2.53 27.57 -18.34
N ALA A 40 -1.40 27.10 -17.82
CA ALA A 40 -0.13 27.24 -18.49
C ALA A 40 -0.26 26.37 -19.74
N ALA A 41 -0.21 26.98 -20.90
CA ALA A 41 -0.05 26.30 -22.17
C ALA A 41 1.06 25.25 -21.95
N ALA A 42 0.79 23.98 -22.28
CA ALA A 42 1.75 22.90 -22.20
C ALA A 42 2.97 23.30 -23.05
N GLU A 43 4.03 23.79 -22.44
CA GLU A 43 5.38 23.69 -22.96
C GLU A 43 5.56 22.20 -23.28
N GLY A 44 6.09 21.86 -24.47
CA GLY A 44 6.07 20.48 -24.96
C GLY A 44 6.45 19.49 -23.86
N ALA A 45 5.77 18.35 -23.78
CA ALA A 45 5.92 17.36 -22.70
C ALA A 45 7.35 16.74 -22.61
N ASP A 46 8.28 17.17 -23.46
CA ASP A 46 9.72 16.87 -23.50
C ASP A 46 10.58 17.93 -22.79
N GLY A 47 9.98 19.04 -22.33
CA GLY A 47 10.63 20.15 -21.63
C GLY A 47 10.73 19.94 -20.10
N PRO A 48 11.10 21.02 -19.39
CA PRO A 48 11.13 21.02 -17.93
C PRO A 48 9.75 20.73 -17.31
N VAL A 49 9.73 19.93 -16.24
CA VAL A 49 8.51 19.55 -15.53
C VAL A 49 8.50 20.19 -14.15
N GLU A 50 7.39 20.82 -13.79
CA GLU A 50 7.17 21.25 -12.42
C GLU A 50 6.80 20.05 -11.54
N ILE A 51 7.49 19.91 -10.41
CA ILE A 51 7.28 18.85 -9.42
C ILE A 51 6.84 19.49 -8.11
N THR A 52 5.77 18.99 -7.51
CA THR A 52 5.21 19.50 -6.27
C THR A 52 5.09 18.39 -5.22
N TRP A 53 4.92 18.78 -3.97
CA TRP A 53 4.56 17.82 -2.93
C TRP A 53 3.10 17.40 -3.09
N LEU A 54 2.83 16.13 -2.81
CA LEU A 54 1.49 15.53 -2.84
C LEU A 54 0.57 16.19 -1.78
N GLU A 55 1.12 16.38 -0.58
CA GLU A 55 0.53 17.20 0.48
C GLU A 55 1.39 18.45 0.70
N ASP A 56 0.81 19.50 1.25
CA ASP A 56 1.59 20.69 1.65
C ASP A 56 2.58 20.33 2.77
N GLY A 57 3.78 20.92 2.76
CA GLY A 57 4.70 20.80 3.90
C GLY A 57 6.17 20.49 3.62
N GLY A 58 6.54 20.10 2.42
CA GLY A 58 7.94 19.85 2.07
C GLY A 58 8.47 18.49 2.54
N LEU A 59 9.81 18.32 2.54
CA LEU A 59 10.46 17.08 2.96
C LEU A 59 10.40 16.86 4.48
N GLY A 60 10.38 17.94 5.25
CA GLY A 60 10.35 17.91 6.71
C GLY A 60 11.51 17.13 7.33
N GLU A 61 11.20 16.18 8.20
CA GLU A 61 12.16 15.31 8.89
C GLU A 61 12.36 13.95 8.19
N ALA A 62 11.77 13.71 7.01
CA ALA A 62 11.95 12.46 6.28
C ALA A 62 13.39 12.32 5.76
N PRO A 63 13.93 11.09 5.65
CA PRO A 63 15.30 10.88 5.18
C PRO A 63 15.55 11.33 3.74
N GLY A 64 14.51 11.34 2.93
CA GLY A 64 14.54 11.69 1.51
C GLY A 64 13.24 11.24 0.85
N ASN A 65 13.14 11.49 -0.45
CA ASN A 65 11.98 11.08 -1.26
C ASN A 65 12.42 10.51 -2.61
N THR A 66 11.62 9.62 -3.16
CA THR A 66 11.79 9.09 -4.52
C THR A 66 10.48 9.24 -5.27
N PHE A 67 10.55 9.77 -6.50
CA PHE A 67 9.39 10.02 -7.35
C PHE A 67 9.65 9.66 -8.80
N GLY A 68 8.60 9.34 -9.53
CA GLY A 68 8.68 9.00 -10.94
C GLY A 68 8.06 10.04 -11.86
N VAL A 69 8.66 10.21 -13.04
CA VAL A 69 8.19 11.14 -14.07
C VAL A 69 8.15 10.43 -15.42
N PRO A 70 7.00 10.44 -16.12
CA PRO A 70 6.89 9.85 -17.45
C PRO A 70 7.32 10.85 -18.54
N TRP A 71 7.70 10.31 -19.71
CA TRP A 71 8.14 11.05 -20.86
C TRP A 71 7.45 10.52 -22.12
N PRO A 72 7.09 11.40 -23.09
CA PRO A 72 6.52 10.97 -24.34
C PRO A 72 7.47 10.10 -25.19
N LYS A 73 6.93 9.23 -26.01
CA LYS A 73 7.68 8.39 -26.94
C LYS A 73 8.54 9.25 -27.87
N GLY A 74 9.82 8.91 -27.99
CA GLY A 74 10.78 9.63 -28.83
C GLY A 74 11.36 10.91 -28.21
N ALA A 75 10.88 11.38 -27.07
CA ALA A 75 11.28 12.66 -26.48
C ALA A 75 12.71 12.65 -25.92
N LEU A 76 13.05 11.66 -25.08
CA LEU A 76 14.33 11.64 -24.36
C LEU A 76 15.08 10.33 -24.61
N ARG A 77 16.36 10.45 -24.97
CA ARG A 77 17.24 9.29 -25.17
C ARG A 77 17.63 8.65 -23.84
N ALA A 78 17.90 7.36 -23.85
CA ALA A 78 18.56 6.69 -22.74
C ALA A 78 19.88 7.41 -22.38
N GLY A 79 20.12 7.61 -21.06
CA GLY A 79 21.29 8.33 -20.57
C GLY A 79 21.14 9.85 -20.51
N THR A 80 19.98 10.42 -20.86
CA THR A 80 19.69 11.84 -20.61
C THR A 80 19.89 12.16 -19.13
N ALA A 81 20.70 13.15 -18.81
CA ALA A 81 20.89 13.66 -17.46
C ALA A 81 19.72 14.59 -17.07
N PHE A 82 19.51 14.73 -15.76
CA PHE A 82 18.46 15.60 -15.23
C PHE A 82 19.00 16.48 -14.12
N SER A 83 18.62 17.74 -14.10
CA SER A 83 18.84 18.65 -12.97
C SER A 83 17.53 18.98 -12.28
N LEU A 84 17.60 19.27 -10.98
CA LEU A 84 16.46 19.71 -10.17
C LEU A 84 16.78 21.08 -9.58
N THR A 85 15.84 22.01 -9.68
CA THR A 85 15.98 23.36 -9.16
C THR A 85 14.75 23.71 -8.34
N ALA A 86 14.91 24.19 -7.12
CA ALA A 86 13.83 24.68 -6.29
C ALA A 86 13.22 25.98 -6.83
N ALA A 87 12.03 26.33 -6.40
CA ALA A 87 11.28 27.53 -6.85
C ALA A 87 12.05 28.84 -6.70
N ASP A 88 12.96 28.92 -5.72
CA ASP A 88 13.83 30.08 -5.46
C ASP A 88 15.09 30.11 -6.34
N GLY A 89 15.26 29.13 -7.22
CA GLY A 89 16.41 28.99 -8.11
C GLY A 89 17.57 28.19 -7.52
N ALA A 90 17.49 27.67 -6.29
CA ALA A 90 18.54 26.86 -5.72
C ALA A 90 18.64 25.51 -6.41
N ALA A 91 19.86 25.07 -6.76
CA ALA A 91 20.10 23.75 -7.32
C ALA A 91 19.96 22.68 -6.25
N VAL A 92 19.20 21.61 -6.53
CA VAL A 92 18.95 20.50 -5.63
C VAL A 92 19.65 19.25 -6.16
N PRO A 93 20.47 18.56 -5.35
CA PRO A 93 21.04 17.29 -5.74
C PRO A 93 19.96 16.26 -6.02
N VAL A 94 20.05 15.62 -7.21
CA VAL A 94 19.10 14.59 -7.63
C VAL A 94 19.82 13.40 -8.24
N GLN A 95 19.42 12.19 -7.86
CA GLN A 95 19.88 10.94 -8.47
C GLN A 95 18.76 10.40 -9.35
N THR A 96 19.08 10.10 -10.60
CA THR A 96 18.11 9.64 -11.60
C THR A 96 18.48 8.27 -12.15
N TRP A 97 17.46 7.43 -12.38
CA TRP A 97 17.60 6.17 -13.11
C TRP A 97 16.33 5.87 -13.93
N PRO A 98 16.46 5.16 -15.06
CA PRO A 98 15.29 4.75 -15.84
C PRO A 98 14.54 3.62 -15.13
N THR A 99 13.21 3.68 -15.17
CA THR A 99 12.31 2.62 -14.68
C THR A 99 11.54 1.94 -15.79
N ALA A 100 11.38 2.59 -16.96
CA ALA A 100 10.86 1.97 -18.16
C ALA A 100 11.37 2.68 -19.44
N TYR A 101 11.31 1.95 -20.55
CA TYR A 101 11.69 2.42 -21.87
C TYR A 101 10.56 2.21 -22.87
N TRP A 102 10.48 3.11 -23.84
CA TRP A 102 9.71 2.90 -25.04
C TRP A 102 10.41 1.86 -25.95
N PRO A 103 9.67 1.22 -26.87
CA PRO A 103 10.27 0.23 -27.78
C PRO A 103 11.39 0.78 -28.69
N ASP A 104 11.36 2.08 -28.99
CA ASP A 104 12.42 2.77 -29.72
C ASP A 104 13.70 3.03 -28.89
N GLY A 105 13.70 2.61 -27.63
CA GLY A 105 14.81 2.78 -26.69
C GLY A 105 14.85 4.13 -25.97
N THR A 106 13.91 5.04 -26.25
CA THR A 106 13.77 6.29 -25.50
C THR A 106 13.20 6.05 -24.11
N LEU A 107 13.40 7.01 -23.18
CA LEU A 107 12.90 6.91 -21.81
C LEU A 107 11.38 7.02 -21.80
N LYS A 108 10.72 6.06 -21.13
CA LYS A 108 9.27 6.10 -20.86
C LYS A 108 9.01 6.61 -19.45
N TRP A 109 9.76 6.12 -18.48
CA TRP A 109 9.71 6.56 -17.10
C TRP A 109 11.09 6.69 -16.50
N THR A 110 11.29 7.75 -15.73
CA THR A 110 12.48 7.95 -14.91
C THR A 110 12.10 8.10 -13.45
N ALA A 111 12.91 7.53 -12.58
CA ALA A 111 12.82 7.77 -11.14
C ALA A 111 13.90 8.75 -10.71
N HIS A 112 13.58 9.55 -9.71
CA HIS A 112 14.42 10.60 -9.17
C HIS A 112 14.40 10.54 -7.65
N ALA A 113 15.59 10.56 -7.02
CA ALA A 113 15.73 10.59 -5.58
C ALA A 113 16.36 11.89 -5.10
N VAL A 114 15.82 12.45 -4.03
CA VAL A 114 16.34 13.62 -3.33
C VAL A 114 16.56 13.31 -1.85
N GLY A 115 17.53 13.98 -1.24
CA GLY A 115 17.80 13.91 0.19
C GLY A 115 17.41 15.20 0.91
N PRO A 116 17.87 15.41 2.17
CA PRO A 116 17.56 16.59 2.98
C PRO A 116 17.92 17.94 2.33
N GLU A 117 18.86 17.97 1.40
CA GLU A 117 19.20 19.19 0.66
C GLU A 117 18.08 19.70 -0.26
N ALA A 118 17.03 18.89 -0.50
CA ALA A 118 15.83 19.38 -1.18
C ALA A 118 15.11 20.45 -0.35
N GLY A 119 15.14 20.34 0.98
CA GLY A 119 14.44 21.28 1.87
C GLY A 119 12.93 21.22 1.74
N ASP A 120 12.30 22.34 2.09
CA ASP A 120 10.84 22.47 2.10
C ASP A 120 10.33 23.46 1.04
N ALA A 121 11.01 23.54 -0.13
CA ALA A 121 10.50 24.35 -1.25
C ALA A 121 9.12 23.84 -1.70
N ALA A 122 8.23 24.78 -2.01
CA ALA A 122 6.85 24.43 -2.41
C ALA A 122 6.78 23.69 -3.74
N SER A 123 7.74 23.97 -4.66
CA SER A 123 7.83 23.26 -5.94
C SER A 123 9.27 23.21 -6.41
N TYR A 124 9.50 22.33 -7.38
CA TYR A 124 10.78 22.12 -8.04
C TYR A 124 10.58 22.06 -9.54
N ARG A 125 11.64 22.37 -10.29
CA ARG A 125 11.68 22.22 -11.73
C ARG A 125 12.69 21.13 -12.10
N LEU A 126 12.19 20.02 -12.65
CA LEU A 126 13.01 18.95 -13.21
C LEU A 126 13.31 19.24 -14.66
N THR A 127 14.59 19.40 -15.02
CA THR A 127 15.02 19.79 -16.36
C THR A 127 15.84 18.68 -17.01
N PRO A 128 15.33 18.07 -18.13
CA PRO A 128 16.13 17.11 -18.90
C PRO A 128 17.29 17.79 -19.66
N GLY A 129 18.35 17.03 -19.90
CA GLY A 129 19.53 17.49 -20.64
C GLY A 129 20.54 18.32 -19.83
N ALA A 130 20.22 18.63 -18.59
CA ALA A 130 21.12 19.38 -17.71
C ALA A 130 21.77 18.46 -16.66
N ALA A 131 23.04 18.71 -16.33
CA ALA A 131 23.77 17.92 -15.32
C ALA A 131 23.21 18.14 -13.90
N PRO A 132 23.06 17.08 -13.08
CA PRO A 132 22.62 17.22 -11.69
C PRO A 132 23.65 17.97 -10.85
N ALA A 133 23.17 18.69 -9.85
CA ALA A 133 24.03 19.18 -8.77
C ALA A 133 24.55 17.99 -7.96
N ALA A 134 25.81 18.08 -7.53
CA ALA A 134 26.37 17.10 -6.61
C ALA A 134 25.88 17.39 -5.17
N PRO A 135 25.57 16.37 -4.37
CA PRO A 135 25.29 16.59 -2.95
C PRO A 135 26.53 17.08 -2.21
N ALA A 136 26.35 17.89 -1.20
CA ALA A 136 27.45 18.41 -0.37
C ALA A 136 28.30 17.28 0.23
N ARG A 137 27.66 16.16 0.56
CA ARG A 137 28.29 14.89 0.92
C ARG A 137 27.50 13.76 0.27
N ALA A 138 28.12 13.07 -0.68
CA ALA A 138 27.52 11.91 -1.31
C ALA A 138 27.34 10.76 -0.30
N VAL A 139 26.26 10.02 -0.42
CA VAL A 139 26.18 8.73 0.24
C VAL A 139 27.19 7.78 -0.40
N THR A 140 27.90 7.03 0.43
CA THR A 140 28.89 6.04 -0.04
C THR A 140 28.59 4.67 0.54
N VAL A 141 28.80 3.64 -0.25
CA VAL A 141 28.62 2.25 0.15
C VAL A 141 29.94 1.51 -0.03
N THR A 142 30.39 0.85 1.01
CA THR A 142 31.63 0.05 1.01
C THR A 142 31.40 -1.31 1.67
N ARG A 143 32.27 -2.28 1.39
CA ARG A 143 32.23 -3.58 2.09
C ARG A 143 33.44 -3.71 3.02
N LYS A 144 33.18 -4.14 4.26
CA LYS A 144 34.21 -4.34 5.27
C LYS A 144 34.00 -5.66 6.02
N GLY A 145 34.85 -6.65 5.77
CA GLY A 145 34.73 -7.97 6.39
C GLY A 145 33.40 -8.67 6.06
N GLY A 146 32.92 -8.52 4.82
CA GLY A 146 31.63 -9.03 4.38
C GLY A 146 30.45 -8.07 4.59
N ASP A 147 30.45 -7.32 5.69
CA ASP A 147 29.39 -6.36 6.01
C ASP A 147 29.35 -5.18 5.02
N VAL A 148 28.16 -4.66 4.77
CA VAL A 148 27.95 -3.43 4.01
C VAL A 148 28.01 -2.23 4.96
N VAL A 149 28.81 -1.24 4.62
CA VAL A 149 28.92 0.02 5.38
C VAL A 149 28.40 1.16 4.51
N VAL A 150 27.35 1.81 4.97
CA VAL A 150 26.74 2.98 4.32
C VAL A 150 27.08 4.22 5.14
N ASP A 151 27.69 5.22 4.51
CA ASP A 151 27.98 6.53 5.10
C ASP A 151 27.17 7.60 4.36
N THR A 152 26.28 8.27 5.08
CA THR A 152 25.46 9.38 4.54
C THR A 152 26.16 10.73 4.67
N GLY A 153 27.32 10.78 5.34
CA GLY A 153 27.98 12.01 5.76
C GLY A 153 27.49 12.57 7.09
N ALA A 154 26.31 12.20 7.55
CA ALA A 154 25.77 12.50 8.88
C ALA A 154 25.85 11.29 9.82
N VAL A 155 25.57 10.10 9.31
CA VAL A 155 25.64 8.82 10.04
C VAL A 155 26.33 7.74 9.22
N THR A 156 26.94 6.78 9.92
CA THR A 156 27.48 5.55 9.33
C THR A 156 26.72 4.37 9.88
N ALA A 157 26.07 3.60 8.99
CA ALA A 157 25.37 2.36 9.31
C ALA A 157 26.20 1.15 8.83
N ARG A 158 26.32 0.13 9.68
CA ARG A 158 26.95 -1.14 9.33
C ARG A 158 25.89 -2.24 9.26
N ILE A 159 25.67 -2.79 8.08
CA ILE A 159 24.68 -3.82 7.77
C ILE A 159 25.39 -5.18 7.79
N GLY A 160 24.87 -6.11 8.56
CA GLY A 160 25.42 -7.47 8.69
C GLY A 160 25.24 -8.27 7.40
N HIS A 161 26.25 -9.10 7.08
CA HIS A 161 26.18 -10.04 5.96
C HIS A 161 25.75 -11.44 6.40
N ASP A 162 25.71 -11.71 7.70
CA ASP A 162 25.39 -12.98 8.32
C ASP A 162 24.86 -12.79 9.76
N GLY A 163 24.32 -13.87 10.32
CA GLY A 163 23.83 -13.93 11.68
C GLY A 163 22.54 -13.14 11.89
N ARG A 164 22.30 -12.72 13.12
CA ARG A 164 20.97 -12.15 13.47
C ARG A 164 20.87 -10.64 13.30
N ALA A 165 21.98 -9.92 13.32
CA ALA A 165 21.96 -8.46 13.33
C ALA A 165 21.96 -7.89 11.89
N LEU A 166 20.79 -7.48 11.41
CA LEU A 166 20.63 -6.80 10.13
C LEU A 166 21.40 -5.46 10.13
N VAL A 167 21.28 -4.71 11.23
CA VAL A 167 22.01 -3.46 11.45
C VAL A 167 22.92 -3.63 12.65
N LYS A 168 24.21 -3.92 12.41
CA LYS A 168 25.20 -4.16 13.48
C LYS A 168 25.45 -2.90 14.30
N SER A 169 25.48 -1.71 13.65
CA SER A 169 25.62 -0.43 14.35
C SER A 169 25.13 0.75 13.50
N VAL A 170 24.65 1.79 14.17
CA VAL A 170 24.40 3.13 13.62
C VAL A 170 25.20 4.12 14.45
N ARG A 171 26.10 4.87 13.80
CA ARG A 171 27.02 5.79 14.46
C ARG A 171 26.88 7.21 13.91
N ARG A 172 27.03 8.18 14.81
CA ARG A 172 27.16 9.59 14.48
C ARG A 172 28.57 10.03 14.85
N GLY A 173 29.45 10.13 13.87
CA GLY A 173 30.91 10.27 14.12
C GLY A 173 31.44 9.09 14.92
N SER A 174 32.08 9.36 16.07
CA SER A 174 32.58 8.32 16.98
C SER A 174 31.50 7.73 17.91
N THR A 175 30.32 8.37 18.02
CA THR A 175 29.27 7.99 18.97
C THR A 175 28.33 6.92 18.33
N GLU A 176 28.24 5.77 18.98
CA GLU A 176 27.29 4.74 18.62
C GLU A 176 25.92 5.10 19.19
N ILE A 177 24.90 5.24 18.32
CA ILE A 177 23.56 5.64 18.71
C ILE A 177 22.68 4.42 18.92
N ALA A 178 22.82 3.42 18.05
CA ALA A 178 22.07 2.17 18.13
C ALA A 178 22.89 1.01 17.59
N ARG A 179 22.58 -0.20 18.04
CA ARG A 179 23.24 -1.43 17.59
C ARG A 179 22.31 -2.63 17.67
N ASP A 180 22.78 -3.79 17.15
CA ASP A 180 22.09 -5.10 17.20
C ASP A 180 20.64 -4.99 16.70
N GLY A 181 20.44 -4.22 15.58
CA GLY A 181 19.16 -4.13 14.89
C GLY A 181 18.81 -5.47 14.28
N ARG A 182 17.71 -6.09 14.76
CA ARG A 182 17.30 -7.45 14.39
C ARG A 182 15.80 -7.60 14.37
N LEU A 183 15.32 -8.63 13.71
CA LEU A 183 13.92 -9.03 13.79
C LEU A 183 13.73 -9.98 14.98
N VAL A 184 12.56 -9.93 15.59
CA VAL A 184 12.16 -10.81 16.69
C VAL A 184 10.79 -11.38 16.42
N LEU A 185 10.67 -12.69 16.57
CA LEU A 185 9.44 -13.43 16.39
C LEU A 185 9.17 -14.24 17.65
N LEU A 186 7.96 -14.16 18.17
CA LEU A 186 7.45 -15.02 19.23
C LEU A 186 6.44 -15.96 18.62
N ARG A 187 6.72 -17.26 18.66
CA ARG A 187 5.84 -18.34 18.22
C ARG A 187 5.18 -19.00 19.42
N GLN A 188 3.97 -19.44 19.24
CA GLN A 188 3.19 -20.25 20.16
C GLN A 188 2.68 -21.46 19.39
N ALA A 189 2.70 -22.65 19.97
CA ALA A 189 2.34 -23.88 19.26
C ALA A 189 0.83 -24.21 19.36
N GLU A 190 0.16 -23.60 20.33
CA GLU A 190 -1.26 -23.86 20.62
C GLU A 190 -1.96 -22.53 20.88
N ILE A 191 -3.21 -22.39 20.48
CA ILE A 191 -4.07 -21.28 20.89
C ILE A 191 -4.70 -21.65 22.23
N GLU A 192 -4.70 -20.71 23.18
CA GLU A 192 -5.35 -20.87 24.47
C GLU A 192 -6.85 -21.13 24.28
N ASP A 193 -7.31 -22.27 24.80
CA ASP A 193 -8.73 -22.56 24.95
C ASP A 193 -9.13 -22.22 26.38
N GLY A 194 -9.42 -20.96 26.66
CA GLY A 194 -9.88 -20.43 27.95
C GLY A 194 -8.81 -19.75 28.82
N ASP A 195 -9.19 -19.38 30.05
CA ASP A 195 -8.42 -18.51 30.96
C ASP A 195 -7.18 -19.15 31.62
N GLN A 196 -6.89 -20.41 31.37
CA GLN A 196 -5.87 -21.19 32.10
C GLN A 196 -4.65 -21.60 31.26
N GLY A 197 -4.47 -21.03 30.06
CA GLY A 197 -3.35 -21.38 29.19
C GLY A 197 -1.98 -21.11 29.81
N THR A 198 -1.12 -22.14 29.85
CA THR A 198 0.27 -22.06 30.34
C THR A 198 1.28 -22.11 29.20
N GLU A 199 1.01 -21.41 28.12
CA GLU A 199 1.70 -21.57 26.85
C GLU A 199 3.16 -21.14 26.85
N LYS A 200 4.01 -21.97 26.27
CA LYS A 200 5.43 -21.70 26.06
C LYS A 200 5.65 -20.89 24.79
N ARG A 201 5.98 -19.62 24.97
CA ARG A 201 6.44 -18.77 23.87
C ARG A 201 7.85 -19.16 23.45
N GLN A 202 8.05 -19.39 22.16
CA GLN A 202 9.34 -19.68 21.57
C GLN A 202 9.82 -18.43 20.83
N ARG A 203 11.01 -17.95 21.20
CA ARG A 203 11.63 -16.80 20.55
C ARG A 203 12.48 -17.26 19.39
N PHE A 204 12.33 -16.60 18.25
CA PHE A 204 13.19 -16.65 17.08
C PHE A 204 13.76 -15.27 16.83
N ASP A 205 14.99 -15.21 16.36
CA ASP A 205 15.63 -13.98 15.89
C ASP A 205 15.84 -14.08 14.37
N SER A 206 16.03 -12.97 13.66
CA SER A 206 16.46 -12.97 12.27
C SER A 206 17.74 -13.75 12.07
N ASP A 207 17.88 -14.41 10.92
CA ASP A 207 19.11 -15.03 10.43
C ASP A 207 19.27 -14.65 8.96
N ILE A 208 20.36 -13.95 8.66
CA ILE A 208 20.60 -13.38 7.32
C ILE A 208 21.11 -14.48 6.40
N GLU A 209 20.49 -14.60 5.22
CA GLU A 209 20.85 -15.53 4.15
C GLU A 209 21.55 -14.80 2.99
N GLU A 210 21.09 -13.56 2.67
CA GLU A 210 21.64 -12.76 1.56
C GLU A 210 21.64 -11.27 1.87
N VAL A 211 22.66 -10.55 1.36
CA VAL A 211 22.70 -9.08 1.39
C VAL A 211 23.11 -8.54 0.03
N ALA A 212 22.24 -7.75 -0.56
CA ALA A 212 22.43 -7.08 -1.84
C ALA A 212 22.47 -5.56 -1.69
N VAL A 213 23.37 -4.90 -2.40
CA VAL A 213 23.36 -3.45 -2.59
C VAL A 213 22.61 -3.19 -3.90
N GLU A 214 21.41 -2.66 -3.82
CA GLU A 214 20.57 -2.37 -4.98
C GLU A 214 20.86 -0.99 -5.58
N GLN A 215 21.30 -0.02 -4.74
CA GLN A 215 21.81 1.29 -5.16
C GLN A 215 22.91 1.76 -4.20
N ASP A 216 23.91 2.47 -4.72
CA ASP A 216 25.12 2.87 -3.99
C ASP A 216 25.43 4.39 -4.00
N GLY A 217 24.43 5.22 -4.33
CA GLY A 217 24.60 6.68 -4.31
C GLY A 217 24.59 7.32 -5.69
N PRO A 218 24.87 8.64 -5.85
CA PRO A 218 25.42 9.52 -4.81
C PRO A 218 24.41 10.14 -3.82
N VAL A 219 23.09 10.18 -4.17
CA VAL A 219 22.07 10.79 -3.30
C VAL A 219 21.34 9.76 -2.46
N ARG A 220 21.08 8.56 -3.03
CA ARG A 220 20.33 7.46 -2.40
C ARG A 220 21.15 6.17 -2.45
N ALA A 221 21.17 5.44 -1.34
CA ALA A 221 21.62 4.05 -1.29
C ALA A 221 20.51 3.13 -0.78
N VAL A 222 20.45 1.92 -1.33
CA VAL A 222 19.49 0.88 -0.93
C VAL A 222 20.22 -0.42 -0.68
N VAL A 223 20.01 -1.01 0.50
CA VAL A 223 20.57 -2.30 0.87
C VAL A 223 19.42 -3.24 1.21
N ARG A 224 19.34 -4.37 0.49
CA ARG A 224 18.38 -5.45 0.76
C ARG A 224 19.03 -6.54 1.59
N VAL A 225 18.31 -7.03 2.58
CA VAL A 225 18.71 -8.13 3.48
C VAL A 225 17.59 -9.15 3.50
N ASP A 226 17.87 -10.35 3.01
CA ASP A 226 16.92 -11.45 2.99
C ASP A 226 17.35 -12.54 3.97
N GLY A 227 16.37 -13.28 4.53
CA GLY A 227 16.64 -14.34 5.48
C GLY A 227 15.37 -14.94 6.06
N LYS A 228 15.54 -15.66 7.16
CA LYS A 228 14.44 -16.31 7.90
C LYS A 228 14.57 -16.04 9.40
N HIS A 229 13.45 -16.18 10.11
CA HIS A 229 13.53 -16.22 11.58
C HIS A 229 13.99 -17.59 12.03
N ARG A 230 15.03 -17.66 12.87
CA ARG A 230 15.68 -18.91 13.26
C ARG A 230 15.75 -19.09 14.77
N ARG A 231 15.55 -20.35 15.21
CA ARG A 231 15.81 -20.83 16.57
C ARG A 231 16.40 -22.24 16.49
N GLY A 232 17.69 -22.37 16.81
CA GLY A 232 18.41 -23.62 16.61
C GLY A 232 18.42 -24.03 15.14
N SER A 233 17.97 -25.24 14.84
CA SER A 233 17.87 -25.76 13.45
C SER A 233 16.60 -25.33 12.71
N ARG A 234 15.57 -24.83 13.42
CA ARG A 234 14.32 -24.42 12.80
C ARG A 234 14.43 -22.99 12.29
N GLY A 235 14.16 -22.81 10.98
CA GLY A 235 13.98 -21.52 10.32
C GLY A 235 12.62 -21.47 9.62
N TRP A 236 11.87 -20.37 9.76
CA TRP A 236 10.60 -20.14 9.09
C TRP A 236 10.29 -18.64 9.04
N LEU A 237 9.16 -18.26 8.46
CA LEU A 237 8.71 -16.89 8.26
C LEU A 237 9.80 -16.06 7.56
N PRO A 238 10.09 -16.35 6.27
CA PRO A 238 11.10 -15.63 5.53
C PRO A 238 10.79 -14.13 5.50
N PHE A 239 11.85 -13.33 5.50
CA PHE A 239 11.75 -11.89 5.45
C PHE A 239 12.61 -11.30 4.33
N SER A 240 12.18 -10.14 3.83
CA SER A 240 12.99 -9.23 3.03
C SER A 240 12.95 -7.84 3.66
N VAL A 241 14.12 -7.28 3.96
CA VAL A 241 14.26 -5.94 4.54
C VAL A 241 15.06 -5.06 3.62
N ARG A 242 14.49 -3.91 3.22
CA ARG A 242 15.21 -2.87 2.50
C ARG A 242 15.49 -1.69 3.41
N LEU A 243 16.74 -1.24 3.41
CA LEU A 243 17.22 -0.10 4.16
C LEU A 243 17.58 1.02 3.18
N TYR A 244 16.96 2.18 3.35
CA TYR A 244 17.10 3.34 2.49
C TYR A 244 17.85 4.44 3.21
N PHE A 245 18.94 4.90 2.60
CA PHE A 245 19.81 5.95 3.11
C PHE A 245 19.92 7.07 2.09
N HIS A 246 19.96 8.32 2.56
CA HIS A 246 20.08 9.47 1.69
C HIS A 246 21.26 10.34 2.12
N ALA A 247 21.91 10.98 1.16
CA ALA A 247 23.03 11.89 1.36
C ALA A 247 22.67 13.00 2.35
N GLY A 248 23.51 13.19 3.36
CA GLY A 248 23.31 14.21 4.39
C GLY A 248 22.29 13.86 5.47
N SER A 249 21.52 12.77 5.33
CA SER A 249 20.49 12.38 6.31
C SER A 249 21.10 11.72 7.54
N ASP A 250 20.58 12.07 8.71
CA ASP A 250 20.84 11.37 9.98
C ASP A 250 19.82 10.29 10.32
N SER A 251 18.99 9.94 9.35
CA SER A 251 17.92 8.98 9.45
C SER A 251 17.95 7.95 8.31
N PHE A 252 17.24 6.85 8.50
CA PHE A 252 17.01 5.85 7.45
C PHE A 252 15.61 5.28 7.54
N ARG A 253 15.10 4.86 6.39
CA ARG A 253 13.82 4.17 6.24
C ARG A 253 14.08 2.67 6.14
N MET A 254 13.23 1.86 6.78
CA MET A 254 13.23 0.40 6.68
C MET A 254 11.90 -0.07 6.14
N LEU A 255 11.93 -0.86 5.08
CA LEU A 255 10.78 -1.57 4.55
C LEU A 255 10.95 -3.05 4.90
N HIS A 256 10.07 -3.59 5.73
CA HIS A 256 10.14 -4.94 6.24
C HIS A 256 8.96 -5.76 5.69
N THR A 257 9.27 -6.79 4.94
CA THR A 257 8.29 -7.75 4.40
C THR A 257 8.49 -9.11 5.04
N VAL A 258 7.40 -9.74 5.44
CA VAL A 258 7.38 -11.17 5.82
C VAL A 258 6.44 -11.93 4.90
N THR A 259 6.76 -13.20 4.67
CA THR A 259 5.90 -14.14 3.95
C THR A 259 5.61 -15.33 4.86
N PHE A 260 4.36 -15.75 4.94
CA PHE A 260 3.98 -16.87 5.78
C PHE A 260 4.32 -18.21 5.09
N ASP A 261 5.20 -18.99 5.71
CA ASP A 261 5.60 -20.35 5.26
C ASP A 261 5.45 -21.39 6.39
N GLY A 262 4.64 -21.07 7.41
CA GLY A 262 4.35 -21.94 8.53
C GLY A 262 3.15 -22.88 8.29
N ASP A 263 2.86 -23.70 9.28
CA ASP A 263 1.63 -24.48 9.39
C ASP A 263 0.63 -23.68 10.23
N GLU A 264 -0.51 -23.30 9.65
CA GLU A 264 -1.56 -22.50 10.29
C GLU A 264 -2.16 -23.17 11.53
N HIS A 265 -2.02 -24.50 11.70
CA HIS A 265 -2.52 -25.25 12.85
C HIS A 265 -1.49 -25.37 13.98
N GLU A 266 -0.21 -25.05 13.72
CA GLU A 266 0.87 -25.19 14.71
C GLU A 266 1.66 -23.88 14.93
N ASP A 267 1.70 -22.96 13.95
CA ASP A 267 2.60 -21.82 13.94
C ASP A 267 1.88 -20.48 14.18
N PHE A 268 1.41 -20.28 15.40
CA PHE A 268 0.73 -19.05 15.80
C PHE A 268 1.76 -17.96 16.12
N ILE A 269 1.67 -16.81 15.44
CA ILE A 269 2.55 -15.66 15.68
C ILE A 269 2.02 -14.89 16.90
N ARG A 270 2.72 -15.02 18.03
CA ARG A 270 2.41 -14.33 19.28
C ARG A 270 2.97 -12.91 19.31
N GLY A 271 4.03 -12.63 18.57
CA GLY A 271 4.63 -11.32 18.43
C GLY A 271 5.62 -11.30 17.28
N LEU A 272 5.58 -10.24 16.49
CA LEU A 272 6.49 -9.99 15.37
C LEU A 272 6.98 -8.56 15.46
N GLY A 273 8.29 -8.30 15.40
CA GLY A 273 8.80 -6.95 15.57
C GLY A 273 10.25 -6.73 15.16
N VAL A 274 10.65 -5.46 15.20
CA VAL A 274 12.00 -4.98 14.94
C VAL A 274 12.60 -4.45 16.26
N ARG A 275 13.80 -4.84 16.57
CA ARG A 275 14.46 -4.53 17.84
C ARG A 275 15.83 -3.91 17.67
N PHE A 276 16.14 -2.88 18.46
CA PHE A 276 17.44 -2.25 18.57
C PHE A 276 17.90 -2.13 20.02
N THR A 277 19.19 -2.12 20.24
CA THR A 277 19.83 -1.75 21.50
C THR A 277 20.36 -0.33 21.40
N VAL A 278 20.02 0.52 22.36
CA VAL A 278 20.43 1.93 22.45
C VAL A 278 21.31 2.14 23.67
N PRO A 279 22.58 2.51 23.52
CA PRO A 279 23.47 2.83 24.65
C PRO A 279 23.00 4.04 25.45
N MET A 280 22.82 3.89 26.76
CA MET A 280 22.33 4.91 27.68
C MET A 280 23.51 5.49 28.50
N ARG A 281 24.11 6.60 28.04
CA ARG A 281 25.37 7.14 28.54
C ARG A 281 25.22 8.16 29.63
N ASP A 282 24.12 8.92 29.61
CA ASP A 282 23.95 10.07 30.51
C ASP A 282 23.47 9.63 31.90
N GLU A 283 23.47 10.54 32.87
CA GLU A 283 22.90 10.35 34.18
C GLU A 283 21.38 10.16 34.06
N HIS A 284 20.76 9.41 34.97
CA HIS A 284 19.33 9.07 34.91
C HIS A 284 18.41 10.29 34.74
N HIS A 285 18.78 11.46 35.26
CA HIS A 285 18.00 12.68 35.15
C HIS A 285 18.18 13.40 33.82
N ASP A 286 19.17 13.03 33.01
CA ASP A 286 19.49 13.52 31.66
C ASP A 286 19.12 12.47 30.58
N ARG A 287 18.53 11.35 30.98
CA ARG A 287 17.98 10.34 30.05
C ARG A 287 16.49 10.59 29.83
N HIS A 288 16.07 10.57 28.58
CA HIS A 288 14.72 10.97 28.19
C HIS A 288 14.02 9.88 27.39
N ILE A 289 12.73 9.72 27.66
CA ILE A 289 11.79 8.89 26.93
C ILE A 289 10.71 9.81 26.36
N ARG A 290 10.41 9.65 25.08
CA ARG A 290 9.33 10.34 24.39
C ARG A 290 8.46 9.30 23.70
N ILE A 291 7.15 9.39 23.82
CA ILE A 291 6.19 8.51 23.18
C ILE A 291 5.13 9.36 22.52
N GLY A 292 4.93 9.15 21.22
CA GLY A 292 3.90 9.85 20.44
C GLY A 292 2.50 9.38 20.81
N GLY A 293 1.63 10.34 21.11
CA GLY A 293 0.20 10.14 21.34
C GLY A 293 -0.63 10.48 20.12
N GLU A 294 -1.77 11.11 20.33
CA GLU A 294 -2.66 11.57 19.26
C GLU A 294 -2.11 12.83 18.58
N GLY A 295 -2.20 12.87 17.25
CA GLY A 295 -1.77 14.01 16.49
C GLY A 295 -0.31 14.37 16.78
N ARG A 296 -0.05 15.57 17.28
CA ARG A 296 1.29 16.07 17.67
C ARG A 296 1.59 15.89 19.16
N GLY A 297 0.74 15.16 19.91
CA GLY A 297 0.89 14.94 21.34
C GLY A 297 2.08 14.03 21.67
N LEU A 298 2.81 14.35 22.76
CA LEU A 298 3.95 13.60 23.23
C LEU A 298 3.89 13.39 24.74
N LEU A 299 3.99 12.14 25.21
CA LEU A 299 4.41 11.86 26.57
C LEU A 299 5.90 12.16 26.69
N SER A 300 6.25 13.08 27.59
CA SER A 300 7.66 13.52 27.79
C SER A 300 8.13 13.17 29.19
N GLU A 301 8.97 12.16 29.32
CA GLU A 301 9.46 11.65 30.60
C GLU A 301 11.00 11.70 30.66
N ALA A 302 11.53 11.86 31.88
CA ALA A 302 12.90 11.55 32.20
C ALA A 302 12.96 10.22 32.95
N VAL A 303 14.02 9.44 32.77
CA VAL A 303 14.22 8.17 33.49
C VAL A 303 14.19 8.41 35.01
N ARG A 304 14.76 9.54 35.47
CA ARG A 304 14.59 10.06 36.84
C ARG A 304 14.03 11.46 36.79
N GLY A 305 12.73 11.60 37.02
CA GLY A 305 12.05 12.89 36.99
C GLY A 305 12.41 13.76 38.20
N VAL A 306 12.66 15.04 37.97
CA VAL A 306 12.86 16.05 39.04
C VAL A 306 11.76 17.10 39.07
N THR A 307 10.76 16.95 38.24
CA THR A 307 9.55 17.78 38.23
C THR A 307 8.53 17.28 39.25
N GLY A 308 7.76 18.15 39.84
CA GLY A 308 6.72 17.76 40.79
C GLY A 308 7.21 17.30 42.18
N LEU A 309 8.48 17.51 42.49
CA LEU A 309 9.03 17.20 43.79
C LEU A 309 8.50 18.14 44.88
N ARG A 310 8.25 17.62 46.06
CA ARG A 310 7.87 18.44 47.20
C ARG A 310 8.94 19.42 47.64
N ARG A 311 10.24 19.10 47.43
CA ARG A 311 11.41 19.97 47.54
C ARG A 311 11.89 20.31 46.14
N ASP A 312 11.89 21.56 45.84
CA ASP A 312 12.14 22.06 44.49
C ASP A 312 13.61 22.17 44.14
N PRO A 313 14.09 21.52 43.07
CA PRO A 313 15.47 21.71 42.60
C PRO A 313 15.71 23.05 41.88
N GLY A 314 14.67 23.90 41.77
CA GLY A 314 14.67 25.15 41.05
C GLY A 314 13.89 25.10 39.72
N ALA A 315 13.23 26.21 39.40
CA ALA A 315 12.39 26.30 38.20
C ALA A 315 13.18 26.08 36.90
N GLU A 316 14.42 26.58 36.84
CA GLU A 316 15.29 26.41 35.68
C GLU A 316 15.66 24.93 35.46
N VAL A 317 15.99 24.19 36.51
CA VAL A 317 16.32 22.76 36.47
C VAL A 317 15.12 21.97 35.90
N ARG A 318 13.91 22.25 36.42
CA ARG A 318 12.70 21.59 35.96
C ARG A 318 12.43 21.90 34.48
N ALA A 319 12.53 23.18 34.08
CA ALA A 319 12.28 23.60 32.71
C ALA A 319 13.27 22.96 31.72
N LYS A 320 14.57 22.88 32.06
CA LYS A 320 15.57 22.20 31.26
C LYS A 320 15.28 20.72 31.10
N GLN A 321 14.89 20.01 32.16
CA GLN A 321 14.56 18.59 32.07
C GLN A 321 13.37 18.35 31.13
N VAL A 322 12.33 19.15 31.22
CA VAL A 322 11.15 19.02 30.33
C VAL A 322 11.53 19.22 28.86
N ARG A 323 12.42 20.19 28.59
CA ARG A 323 12.91 20.44 27.21
C ARG A 323 13.92 19.39 26.73
N GLY A 324 14.43 18.50 27.60
CA GLY A 324 15.46 17.51 27.26
C GLY A 324 16.87 18.07 27.19
N GLU A 325 17.10 19.18 27.84
CA GLU A 325 18.42 19.83 27.95
C GLU A 325 19.25 19.27 29.10
N ARG A 326 20.57 19.34 28.98
CA ARG A 326 21.50 18.94 30.07
C ARG A 326 21.20 19.77 31.31
N LEU A 327 21.03 19.10 32.43
CA LEU A 327 20.80 19.74 33.71
C LEU A 327 22.11 20.33 34.25
N PRO A 328 22.05 21.41 35.06
CA PRO A 328 23.22 21.86 35.84
C PRO A 328 23.74 20.74 36.75
N ASP A 329 24.97 20.83 37.14
CA ASP A 329 25.57 19.89 38.10
C ASP A 329 24.69 19.79 39.35
N PRO A 330 24.27 18.59 39.75
CA PRO A 330 23.46 18.36 40.97
C PRO A 330 24.03 18.98 42.23
N ALA A 331 25.36 19.14 42.31
CA ALA A 331 26.01 19.82 43.42
C ALA A 331 25.56 21.28 43.60
N THR A 332 25.00 21.90 42.54
CA THR A 332 24.49 23.30 42.56
C THR A 332 23.01 23.40 42.94
N TRP A 333 22.29 22.26 43.11
CA TRP A 333 20.89 22.27 43.45
C TRP A 333 20.65 22.37 44.96
N ASP A 334 19.37 22.40 45.40
CA ASP A 334 19.04 22.29 46.85
C ASP A 334 19.60 20.98 47.43
N GLN A 335 20.45 21.07 48.42
CA GLN A 335 21.09 19.94 49.07
C GLN A 335 20.10 18.92 49.60
N ARG A 336 18.87 19.36 49.95
CA ARG A 336 17.79 18.46 50.44
C ARG A 336 17.28 17.57 49.32
N VAL A 337 17.41 17.97 48.03
CA VAL A 337 17.14 17.14 46.86
C VAL A 337 18.33 16.25 46.52
N THR A 338 19.53 16.86 46.35
CA THR A 338 20.70 16.16 45.85
C THR A 338 21.17 15.03 46.73
N SER A 339 21.13 15.22 48.06
CA SER A 339 21.48 14.17 49.04
C SER A 339 20.51 12.99 49.02
N ARG A 340 19.35 13.11 48.34
CA ARG A 340 18.28 12.10 48.30
C ARG A 340 17.79 11.76 46.89
N LEU A 341 18.57 12.07 45.87
CA LEU A 341 18.25 11.70 44.49
C LEU A 341 17.95 10.19 44.33
N HIS A 342 18.62 9.34 45.12
CA HIS A 342 18.40 7.88 45.13
C HIS A 342 16.98 7.46 45.57
N LEU A 343 16.25 8.33 46.27
CA LEU A 343 14.85 8.09 46.68
C LEU A 343 13.85 8.42 45.56
N ILE A 344 14.27 9.14 44.50
CA ILE A 344 13.43 9.37 43.33
C ILE A 344 13.48 8.12 42.45
N PRO A 345 12.32 7.48 42.13
CA PRO A 345 12.34 6.28 41.33
C PRO A 345 12.91 6.53 39.94
N THR A 346 13.62 5.53 39.40
CA THR A 346 14.02 5.47 38.00
C THR A 346 13.04 4.59 37.22
N TRP A 347 12.52 5.12 36.15
CA TRP A 347 11.57 4.40 35.29
C TRP A 347 12.30 3.81 34.10
N GLY A 348 12.48 2.49 34.11
CA GLY A 348 13.30 1.79 33.11
C GLY A 348 12.52 1.21 31.96
N ASP A 349 11.24 0.88 32.17
CA ASP A 349 10.44 0.19 31.17
C ASP A 349 9.18 1.00 30.83
N TYR A 350 8.88 1.07 29.53
CA TYR A 350 7.69 1.72 28.96
C TYR A 350 7.07 0.83 27.90
N THR A 351 5.75 0.85 27.78
CA THR A 351 4.97 0.18 26.74
C THR A 351 3.87 1.11 26.25
N LEU A 352 3.80 1.32 24.95
CA LEU A 352 2.64 1.87 24.23
C LEU A 352 1.96 0.71 23.51
N SER A 353 0.71 0.40 23.83
CA SER A 353 -0.08 -0.67 23.20
C SER A 353 -1.28 -0.07 22.48
N GLN A 354 -1.47 -0.40 21.18
CA GLN A 354 -2.60 -0.07 20.34
C GLN A 354 -3.20 -1.40 19.85
N LEU A 355 -4.14 -1.99 20.61
CA LEU A 355 -4.66 -3.33 20.33
C LEU A 355 -5.93 -3.32 19.46
N SER A 356 -6.46 -2.15 19.17
CA SER A 356 -7.61 -1.92 18.28
C SER A 356 -7.43 -0.59 17.54
N ALA A 357 -8.27 -0.32 16.55
CA ALA A 357 -8.22 0.92 15.79
C ALA A 357 -8.39 2.19 16.64
N ASP A 358 -9.17 2.10 17.71
CA ASP A 358 -9.50 3.21 18.60
C ASP A 358 -9.27 2.81 20.06
N GLY A 359 -8.09 3.12 20.56
CA GLY A 359 -7.72 2.89 21.96
C GLY A 359 -6.26 2.49 22.12
N PHE A 360 -5.45 3.39 22.69
CA PHE A 360 -4.10 3.04 23.11
C PHE A 360 -3.89 3.32 24.59
N THR A 361 -2.94 2.61 25.18
CA THR A 361 -2.48 2.81 26.54
C THR A 361 -0.97 2.94 26.60
N VAL A 362 -0.49 3.82 27.48
CA VAL A 362 0.93 3.90 27.84
C VAL A 362 1.09 3.50 29.30
N ARG A 363 2.00 2.57 29.55
CA ARG A 363 2.32 2.08 30.89
C ARG A 363 3.82 2.15 31.11
N LYS A 364 4.22 2.33 32.37
CA LYS A 364 5.62 2.31 32.78
C LYS A 364 5.84 1.53 34.07
N ARG A 365 7.05 1.03 34.28
CA ARG A 365 7.51 0.41 35.51
C ARG A 365 8.99 0.70 35.73
N THR A 366 9.48 0.50 36.95
CA THR A 366 10.86 0.78 37.28
C THR A 366 11.81 -0.26 36.70
N LYS A 367 11.48 -1.54 36.74
CA LYS A 367 12.29 -2.65 36.23
C LYS A 367 11.44 -3.92 36.04
N PRO A 368 11.97 -4.96 35.35
CA PRO A 368 11.30 -6.27 35.26
C PRO A 368 10.91 -6.83 36.65
N GLY A 369 9.73 -7.43 36.73
CA GLY A 369 9.17 -7.98 37.98
C GLY A 369 8.45 -6.97 38.87
N HIS A 370 8.52 -5.66 38.58
CA HIS A 370 7.74 -4.65 39.30
C HIS A 370 6.40 -4.35 38.57
N GLY A 371 5.45 -3.84 39.36
CA GLY A 371 4.11 -3.51 38.87
C GLY A 371 4.13 -2.40 37.82
N TRP A 372 3.31 -2.54 36.79
CA TRP A 372 3.02 -1.53 35.82
C TRP A 372 2.09 -0.45 36.38
N ILE A 373 2.36 0.80 36.08
CA ILE A 373 1.45 1.91 36.33
C ILE A 373 1.02 2.55 35.00
N ALA A 374 -0.20 3.04 34.97
CA ALA A 374 -0.72 3.79 33.85
C ALA A 374 0.00 5.16 33.74
N ALA A 375 0.51 5.47 32.56
CA ALA A 375 1.17 6.75 32.28
C ALA A 375 0.35 7.65 31.34
N GLY A 376 -0.54 7.06 30.53
CA GLY A 376 -1.40 7.78 29.61
C GLY A 376 -2.21 6.87 28.73
N GLY A 377 -3.00 7.46 27.86
CA GLY A 377 -3.80 6.76 26.85
C GLY A 377 -4.57 7.74 26.01
N GLY A 378 -5.18 7.25 24.96
CA GLY A 378 -5.97 8.01 24.05
C GLY A 378 -6.58 7.12 22.97
N ARG A 379 -6.97 7.71 21.84
CA ARG A 379 -7.67 7.00 20.77
C ARG A 379 -6.69 6.35 19.77
N ARG A 380 -5.83 7.13 19.12
CA ARG A 380 -4.95 6.69 18.01
C ARG A 380 -3.54 7.23 18.19
N ALA A 381 -2.62 6.38 18.57
CA ALA A 381 -1.22 6.77 18.75
C ALA A 381 -0.51 6.91 17.40
N SER A 382 0.45 7.83 17.33
CA SER A 382 1.27 8.03 16.12
C SER A 382 2.30 6.92 15.88
N GLY A 383 2.45 5.94 16.80
CA GLY A 383 3.43 4.87 16.65
C GLY A 383 4.88 5.33 16.64
N PHE A 384 5.17 6.43 17.32
CA PHE A 384 6.47 7.07 17.35
C PHE A 384 7.06 7.09 18.77
N GLY A 385 8.39 7.05 18.88
CA GLY A 385 9.08 7.18 20.14
C GLY A 385 10.52 7.65 20.00
N TYR A 386 11.09 8.08 21.13
CA TYR A 386 12.52 8.39 21.30
C TYR A 386 13.01 7.81 22.62
N VAL A 387 14.21 7.25 22.60
CA VAL A 387 14.97 6.84 23.78
C VAL A 387 16.42 7.27 23.65
N GLY A 388 16.96 7.86 24.70
CA GLY A 388 18.32 8.34 24.73
C GLY A 388 18.54 9.33 25.87
N GLY A 389 19.45 10.25 25.68
CA GLY A 389 19.75 11.30 26.63
C GLY A 389 20.30 12.55 25.93
N VAL A 390 20.84 13.45 26.72
CA VAL A 390 21.41 14.70 26.23
C VAL A 390 22.65 14.52 25.35
N SER A 391 23.28 13.32 25.36
CA SER A 391 24.44 12.94 24.54
C SER A 391 24.06 12.12 23.30
N GLY A 392 22.74 12.09 22.94
CA GLY A 392 22.21 11.41 21.78
C GLY A 392 21.29 10.25 22.10
N GLY A 393 20.60 9.77 21.08
CA GLY A 393 19.63 8.67 21.18
C GLY A 393 18.96 8.35 19.85
N LEU A 394 18.06 7.38 19.89
CA LEU A 394 17.32 6.88 18.74
C LEU A 394 15.86 7.35 18.78
N SER A 395 15.41 8.08 17.75
CA SER A 395 14.00 8.18 17.43
C SER A 395 13.60 7.05 16.48
N PHE A 396 12.38 6.58 16.61
CA PHE A 396 11.87 5.46 15.83
C PHE A 396 10.36 5.57 15.65
N GLY A 397 9.86 5.10 14.52
CA GLY A 397 8.43 5.10 14.25
C GLY A 397 7.99 3.98 13.33
N LEU A 398 6.75 3.54 13.49
CA LEU A 398 6.06 2.55 12.69
C LEU A 398 4.88 3.22 11.97
N ARG A 399 4.93 3.22 10.63
CA ARG A 399 3.85 3.74 9.80
C ARG A 399 2.58 2.92 9.96
N ASP A 400 1.42 3.59 9.91
CA ASP A 400 0.09 2.97 10.06
C ASP A 400 -0.10 2.23 11.38
N PHE A 401 0.55 2.67 12.44
CA PHE A 401 0.58 1.99 13.74
C PHE A 401 -0.80 1.60 14.27
N TRP A 402 -1.74 2.54 14.30
CA TRP A 402 -3.11 2.27 14.74
C TRP A 402 -3.97 1.62 13.66
N ARG A 403 -3.65 1.87 12.36
CA ARG A 403 -4.38 1.27 11.23
C ARG A 403 -4.09 -0.22 11.10
N LYS A 404 -2.84 -0.62 11.36
CA LYS A 404 -2.40 -2.03 11.32
C LYS A 404 -2.31 -2.64 12.73
N HIS A 405 -3.28 -2.28 13.59
CA HIS A 405 -3.36 -2.92 14.89
C HIS A 405 -3.49 -4.47 14.76
N PRO A 406 -3.08 -5.24 15.80
CA PRO A 406 -2.53 -4.84 17.09
C PRO A 406 -1.03 -4.53 17.02
N ALA A 407 -0.65 -3.31 17.35
CA ALA A 407 0.75 -2.86 17.32
C ALA A 407 1.21 -2.38 18.72
N GLN A 408 2.53 -2.37 18.95
CA GLN A 408 3.09 -1.98 20.23
C GLN A 408 4.48 -1.40 20.10
N LEU A 409 4.84 -0.44 20.95
CA LEU A 409 6.21 0.02 21.14
C LEU A 409 6.67 -0.28 22.58
N ASP A 410 7.84 -0.89 22.70
CA ASP A 410 8.46 -1.19 23.97
C ASP A 410 9.80 -0.49 24.12
N VAL A 411 10.02 0.12 25.27
CA VAL A 411 11.36 0.51 25.77
C VAL A 411 11.61 -0.30 27.05
N ARG A 412 12.73 -0.98 27.11
CA ARG A 412 13.13 -1.80 28.25
C ARG A 412 14.55 -1.41 28.69
N GLY A 413 14.80 -1.32 29.98
CA GLY A 413 16.11 -1.11 30.56
C GLY A 413 16.65 0.32 30.43
N ALA A 414 15.86 1.35 30.20
CA ALA A 414 16.34 2.73 30.08
C ALA A 414 17.07 3.26 31.34
N ALA A 415 16.88 2.63 32.48
CA ALA A 415 17.60 2.90 33.71
C ALA A 415 18.95 2.15 33.81
N THR A 416 19.30 1.30 32.85
CA THR A 416 20.60 0.59 32.78
C THR A 416 21.50 1.24 31.75
N ASP A 417 22.67 0.68 31.48
CA ASP A 417 23.62 1.24 30.49
C ASP A 417 23.16 1.02 29.03
N GLU A 418 22.13 0.21 28.84
CA GLU A 418 21.55 -0.11 27.55
C GLU A 418 20.02 -0.17 27.64
N ALA A 419 19.34 0.53 26.72
CA ALA A 419 17.92 0.35 26.52
C ALA A 419 17.69 -0.57 25.32
N GLU A 420 16.70 -1.44 25.40
CA GLU A 420 16.18 -2.21 24.29
C GLU A 420 14.88 -1.58 23.80
N VAL A 421 14.82 -1.24 22.52
CA VAL A 421 13.61 -0.74 21.85
C VAL A 421 13.05 -1.84 20.97
N THR A 422 11.75 -2.08 21.03
CA THR A 422 11.08 -3.01 20.12
C THR A 422 9.83 -2.34 19.52
N LEU A 423 9.78 -2.28 18.19
CA LEU A 423 8.58 -1.92 17.44
C LEU A 423 7.91 -3.23 17.04
N TRP A 424 6.81 -3.54 17.70
CA TRP A 424 6.02 -4.72 17.44
C TRP A 424 5.01 -4.44 16.32
N LEU A 425 5.18 -5.12 15.21
CA LEU A 425 4.25 -5.13 14.07
C LEU A 425 2.99 -5.93 14.40
N TRP A 426 3.15 -6.97 15.24
CA TRP A 426 2.09 -7.68 15.91
C TRP A 426 2.40 -7.70 17.40
N SER A 427 1.51 -7.13 18.21
CA SER A 427 1.73 -6.98 19.64
C SER A 427 1.70 -8.30 20.38
N PRO A 428 2.69 -8.60 21.26
CA PRO A 428 2.65 -9.79 22.11
C PRO A 428 1.60 -9.71 23.23
N GLU A 429 0.90 -8.61 23.39
CA GLU A 429 -0.23 -8.43 24.30
C GLU A 429 -1.58 -8.77 23.65
N ALA A 430 -1.64 -8.80 22.34
CA ALA A 430 -2.81 -9.24 21.59
C ALA A 430 -2.99 -10.76 21.66
N GLN A 431 -4.10 -11.28 21.16
CA GLN A 431 -4.23 -12.70 20.87
C GLN A 431 -3.17 -13.15 19.85
N PRO A 432 -2.73 -14.41 19.88
CA PRO A 432 -1.89 -14.94 18.82
C PRO A 432 -2.57 -14.74 17.46
N MET A 433 -1.77 -14.46 16.43
CA MET A 433 -2.28 -14.38 15.07
C MET A 433 -2.75 -15.79 14.66
N ASP A 434 -4.04 -15.91 14.43
CA ASP A 434 -4.71 -17.15 14.00
C ASP A 434 -5.07 -17.02 12.52
N LEU A 435 -4.40 -17.82 11.69
CA LEU A 435 -4.59 -17.82 10.25
C LEU A 435 -5.36 -19.05 9.73
N ARG A 436 -5.92 -19.87 10.65
CA ARG A 436 -6.75 -21.02 10.29
C ARG A 436 -8.00 -20.54 9.56
N PHE A 437 -8.42 -21.33 8.58
CA PHE A 437 -9.64 -21.03 7.84
C PHE A 437 -10.88 -21.35 8.68
N TYR A 438 -11.79 -20.40 8.79
CA TYR A 438 -13.00 -20.54 9.62
C TYR A 438 -13.96 -21.64 9.14
N HIS A 439 -13.88 -22.02 7.87
CA HIS A 439 -14.79 -22.99 7.23
C HIS A 439 -14.28 -24.44 7.36
N ASP A 440 -13.11 -24.68 7.92
CA ASP A 440 -12.56 -26.02 8.06
C ASP A 440 -13.52 -26.94 8.85
N GLY A 441 -13.78 -28.13 8.29
CA GLY A 441 -14.68 -29.11 8.89
C GLY A 441 -16.19 -28.84 8.71
N MET A 442 -16.59 -27.83 7.93
CA MET A 442 -18.01 -27.54 7.66
C MET A 442 -18.61 -28.36 6.51
N GLY A 443 -17.84 -29.24 5.86
CA GLY A 443 -18.27 -30.06 4.73
C GLY A 443 -17.88 -29.46 3.38
N GLN A 444 -18.64 -29.76 2.33
CA GLN A 444 -18.32 -29.44 0.92
C GLN A 444 -17.10 -30.20 0.39
N ASP A 445 -17.02 -31.48 0.75
CA ASP A 445 -15.90 -32.36 0.40
C ASP A 445 -15.93 -32.84 -1.06
N THR A 446 -17.09 -32.75 -1.74
CA THR A 446 -17.26 -33.16 -3.11
C THR A 446 -17.49 -31.96 -4.04
N HIS A 447 -17.08 -32.07 -5.31
CA HIS A 447 -17.31 -31.04 -6.32
C HIS A 447 -18.79 -30.62 -6.45
N ALA A 448 -19.72 -31.55 -6.31
CA ALA A 448 -21.15 -31.25 -6.34
C ALA A 448 -21.59 -30.39 -5.15
N GLU A 449 -21.11 -30.69 -3.95
CA GLU A 449 -21.38 -29.89 -2.74
C GLU A 449 -20.74 -28.51 -2.82
N GLN A 450 -19.53 -28.41 -3.35
CA GLN A 450 -18.83 -27.13 -3.57
C GLN A 450 -19.60 -26.24 -4.55
N LEU A 451 -20.13 -26.80 -5.65
CA LEU A 451 -20.97 -26.06 -6.59
C LEU A 451 -22.30 -25.64 -5.96
N GLU A 452 -22.90 -26.49 -5.12
CA GLU A 452 -24.14 -26.17 -4.42
C GLU A 452 -23.90 -25.07 -3.38
N GLY A 453 -22.83 -25.16 -2.58
CA GLY A 453 -22.44 -24.13 -1.63
C GLY A 453 -22.20 -22.79 -2.31
N LEU A 454 -21.44 -22.76 -3.38
CA LEU A 454 -21.20 -21.56 -4.18
C LEU A 454 -22.50 -20.95 -4.73
N ASN A 455 -23.45 -21.78 -5.17
CA ASN A 455 -24.72 -21.32 -5.73
C ASN A 455 -25.71 -20.81 -4.67
N ILE A 456 -25.73 -21.40 -3.47
CA ILE A 456 -26.72 -21.09 -2.41
C ILE A 456 -26.20 -20.01 -1.47
N THR A 457 -24.93 -20.12 -1.03
CA THR A 457 -24.34 -19.23 -0.02
C THR A 457 -23.28 -18.28 -0.59
N TYR A 458 -22.90 -18.46 -1.83
CA TYR A 458 -21.75 -17.81 -2.47
C TYR A 458 -20.42 -18.08 -1.75
N GLU A 459 -20.37 -19.20 -1.01
CA GLU A 459 -19.14 -19.69 -0.36
C GLU A 459 -18.33 -20.50 -1.36
N ASP A 460 -17.13 -20.03 -1.70
CA ASP A 460 -16.24 -20.73 -2.64
C ASP A 460 -15.20 -21.52 -1.84
N TYR A 461 -15.64 -22.61 -1.23
CA TYR A 461 -14.81 -23.52 -0.46
C TYR A 461 -14.42 -24.77 -1.25
N GLU A 462 -13.19 -25.19 -1.07
CA GLU A 462 -12.61 -26.46 -1.56
C GLU A 462 -11.53 -26.91 -0.58
N PRO A 463 -11.57 -28.16 -0.07
CA PRO A 463 -10.60 -28.64 0.90
C PRO A 463 -9.14 -28.43 0.46
N GLY A 464 -8.31 -27.87 1.35
CA GLY A 464 -6.90 -27.59 1.12
C GLY A 464 -6.58 -26.36 0.26
N PHE A 465 -7.58 -25.51 -0.06
CA PHE A 465 -7.36 -24.24 -0.74
C PHE A 465 -7.36 -23.03 0.21
N GLY A 466 -8.03 -23.11 1.35
CA GLY A 466 -8.12 -22.03 2.33
C GLY A 466 -6.87 -21.95 3.22
N THR A 467 -5.67 -21.80 2.65
CA THR A 467 -4.41 -21.74 3.40
C THR A 467 -3.74 -20.37 3.29
N PRO A 468 -3.10 -19.87 4.37
CA PRO A 468 -2.29 -18.65 4.34
C PRO A 468 -0.88 -18.88 3.81
N TYR A 469 -0.48 -20.12 3.47
CA TYR A 469 0.88 -20.42 3.03
C TYR A 469 1.25 -19.67 1.76
N GLY A 470 2.11 -18.67 1.88
CA GLY A 470 2.59 -17.84 0.77
C GLY A 470 2.07 -16.41 0.75
N ILE A 471 1.13 -16.02 1.61
CA ILE A 471 0.74 -14.60 1.74
C ILE A 471 1.84 -13.77 2.40
N ALA A 472 1.87 -12.48 2.11
CA ALA A 472 2.90 -11.58 2.64
C ALA A 472 2.30 -10.31 3.27
N ARG A 473 3.10 -9.63 4.07
CA ARG A 473 2.77 -8.29 4.59
C ARG A 473 4.02 -7.44 4.73
N THR A 474 3.94 -6.21 4.24
CA THR A 474 4.99 -5.20 4.37
C THR A 474 4.64 -4.15 5.40
N SER A 475 5.63 -3.79 6.23
CA SER A 475 5.57 -2.71 7.20
C SER A 475 6.70 -1.71 6.95
N GLU A 476 6.44 -0.44 7.22
CA GLU A 476 7.39 0.65 7.00
C GLU A 476 7.76 1.31 8.32
N LEU A 477 9.07 1.47 8.56
CA LEU A 477 9.63 2.04 9.77
C LEU A 477 10.64 3.13 9.42
N MET A 478 10.78 4.12 10.30
CA MET A 478 11.82 5.16 10.19
C MET A 478 12.58 5.29 11.48
N PHE A 479 13.88 5.58 11.35
CA PHE A 479 14.80 5.72 12.47
C PHE A 479 15.68 6.96 12.29
N TRP A 480 15.90 7.72 13.37
CA TRP A 480 16.79 8.90 13.41
C TRP A 480 17.85 8.72 14.47
N ALA A 481 19.12 8.89 14.09
CA ALA A 481 20.26 8.88 15.01
C ALA A 481 20.51 10.30 15.50
N ASN A 482 19.85 10.70 16.56
CA ASN A 482 19.90 12.07 17.09
C ASN A 482 21.21 12.33 17.89
N ALA A 483 21.78 13.52 17.76
CA ALA A 483 23.00 13.95 18.50
C ALA A 483 22.70 14.34 19.96
N ALA A 484 21.45 14.66 20.27
CA ALA A 484 20.96 15.03 21.59
C ALA A 484 19.47 14.68 21.68
N THR A 485 18.83 14.85 22.83
CA THR A 485 17.39 14.76 22.94
C THR A 485 16.73 15.82 22.03
N PRO A 486 15.93 15.42 21.02
CA PRO A 486 15.32 16.40 20.12
C PRO A 486 14.26 17.26 20.82
N ALA A 487 14.08 18.48 20.34
CA ALA A 487 12.99 19.36 20.78
C ALA A 487 11.63 18.75 20.44
N ALA A 488 10.61 19.05 21.22
CA ALA A 488 9.25 18.53 21.04
C ALA A 488 8.69 18.78 19.62
N GLY A 489 8.99 19.95 19.03
CA GLY A 489 8.59 20.27 17.65
C GLY A 489 9.23 19.36 16.61
N THR A 490 10.51 19.05 16.74
CA THR A 490 11.22 18.09 15.87
C THR A 490 10.63 16.70 15.99
N LEU A 491 10.41 16.23 17.23
CA LEU A 491 9.80 14.91 17.48
C LEU A 491 8.40 14.80 16.87
N ALA A 492 7.60 15.87 16.95
CA ALA A 492 6.26 15.92 16.33
C ALA A 492 6.35 15.84 14.80
N ARG A 493 7.31 16.54 14.16
CA ARG A 493 7.53 16.44 12.71
C ARG A 493 8.10 15.07 12.30
N GLN A 494 8.98 14.45 13.10
CA GLN A 494 9.42 13.07 12.85
C GLN A 494 8.23 12.09 12.91
N ALA A 495 7.35 12.22 13.90
CA ALA A 495 6.13 11.41 13.99
C ALA A 495 5.20 11.61 12.78
N GLU A 496 5.07 12.85 12.30
CA GLU A 496 4.31 13.19 11.10
C GLU A 496 4.92 12.57 9.84
N ALA A 497 6.25 12.67 9.66
CA ALA A 497 6.98 12.06 8.55
C ALA A 497 6.82 10.52 8.50
N VAL A 498 6.67 9.87 9.65
CA VAL A 498 6.38 8.43 9.72
C VAL A 498 4.97 8.14 9.22
N GLN A 499 3.97 8.88 9.69
CA GLN A 499 2.57 8.59 9.39
C GLN A 499 2.14 9.04 7.99
N THR A 500 2.72 10.14 7.52
CA THR A 500 2.45 10.70 6.18
C THR A 500 3.80 11.02 5.51
N PRO A 501 4.51 10.02 5.00
CA PRO A 501 5.77 10.25 4.30
C PRO A 501 5.56 11.21 3.12
N PRO A 502 6.39 12.26 3.00
CA PRO A 502 6.26 13.21 1.91
C PRO A 502 6.48 12.53 0.55
N GLN A 503 5.73 12.94 -0.47
CA GLN A 503 5.82 12.39 -1.82
C GLN A 503 5.84 13.52 -2.85
N LEU A 504 6.87 13.56 -3.69
CA LEU A 504 6.95 14.44 -4.86
C LEU A 504 6.17 13.82 -6.03
N ILE A 505 5.46 14.64 -6.78
CA ILE A 505 4.63 14.23 -7.91
C ILE A 505 4.76 15.19 -9.09
N ALA A 506 4.62 14.63 -10.31
CA ALA A 506 4.36 15.41 -11.52
C ALA A 506 2.85 15.74 -11.62
N PRO A 507 2.48 16.88 -12.21
CA PRO A 507 1.07 17.28 -12.30
C PRO A 507 0.26 16.39 -13.26
N PRO A 508 -1.05 16.20 -13.03
CA PRO A 508 -1.92 15.39 -13.87
C PRO A 508 -1.87 15.73 -15.37
N ALA A 509 -1.72 17.00 -15.71
CA ALA A 509 -1.58 17.42 -17.11
C ALA A 509 -0.34 16.84 -17.79
N HIS A 510 0.80 16.77 -17.08
CA HIS A 510 2.02 16.16 -17.59
C HIS A 510 1.89 14.63 -17.71
N LEU A 511 1.30 13.98 -16.67
CA LEU A 511 1.03 12.54 -16.68
C LEU A 511 0.17 12.13 -17.89
N ALA A 512 -0.87 12.90 -18.19
CA ALA A 512 -1.73 12.65 -19.35
C ALA A 512 -1.01 12.94 -20.68
N ALA A 513 -0.26 14.06 -20.78
CA ALA A 513 0.43 14.45 -21.99
C ALA A 513 1.57 13.50 -22.40
N ALA A 514 2.18 12.80 -21.42
CA ALA A 514 3.21 11.80 -21.68
C ALA A 514 2.69 10.56 -22.43
N GLY A 515 1.37 10.34 -22.51
CA GLY A 515 0.76 9.25 -23.26
C GLY A 515 1.03 7.86 -22.66
N VAL A 516 1.42 7.78 -21.40
CA VAL A 516 1.59 6.51 -20.68
C VAL A 516 0.24 5.87 -20.35
N PHE A 517 0.23 4.59 -20.02
CA PHE A 517 -1.00 3.82 -19.70
C PHE A 517 -2.07 3.89 -20.80
N GLY A 518 -1.65 3.85 -22.07
CA GLY A 518 -2.55 3.78 -23.23
C GLY A 518 -3.36 5.04 -23.51
N GLY A 519 -3.12 6.16 -22.80
CA GLY A 519 -3.86 7.40 -23.00
C GLY A 519 -5.32 7.34 -22.56
N LEU A 520 -5.65 6.47 -21.61
CA LEU A 520 -7.03 6.19 -21.18
C LEU A 520 -7.54 7.14 -20.08
N PHE A 521 -6.83 8.22 -19.79
CA PHE A 521 -7.24 9.23 -18.83
C PHE A 521 -6.88 10.65 -19.31
N ALA A 522 -7.63 11.61 -18.82
CA ALA A 522 -7.39 13.04 -19.00
C ALA A 522 -7.59 13.76 -17.66
N PRO A 523 -7.00 14.94 -17.46
CA PRO A 523 -7.28 15.73 -16.26
C PRO A 523 -8.77 15.95 -16.02
N VAL A 524 -9.15 16.22 -14.77
CA VAL A 524 -10.54 16.52 -14.39
C VAL A 524 -11.08 17.67 -15.24
N ASP A 525 -12.25 17.48 -15.84
CA ASP A 525 -12.88 18.45 -16.73
C ASP A 525 -14.35 18.71 -16.33
N ARG A 526 -14.61 19.91 -15.81
CA ARG A 526 -15.93 20.39 -15.41
C ARG A 526 -16.47 21.49 -16.35
N SER A 527 -15.97 21.54 -17.59
CA SER A 527 -16.26 22.64 -18.54
C SER A 527 -17.72 22.68 -19.04
N THR A 528 -18.46 21.59 -18.90
CA THR A 528 -19.88 21.52 -19.23
C THR A 528 -20.69 20.94 -18.07
N PRO A 529 -22.01 21.25 -17.96
CA PRO A 529 -22.83 20.67 -16.91
C PRO A 529 -22.85 19.15 -16.88
N ALA A 530 -22.84 18.49 -18.04
CA ALA A 530 -22.84 17.03 -18.13
C ALA A 530 -21.52 16.44 -17.63
N LYS A 531 -20.37 17.03 -17.98
CA LYS A 531 -19.06 16.62 -17.45
C LYS A 531 -18.97 16.88 -15.94
N ALA A 532 -19.34 18.07 -15.48
CA ALA A 532 -19.34 18.41 -14.06
C ALA A 532 -20.16 17.43 -13.23
N LYS A 533 -21.31 16.98 -13.73
CA LYS A 533 -22.16 15.99 -13.07
C LYS A 533 -21.48 14.64 -12.94
N LEU A 534 -20.78 14.16 -13.97
CA LEU A 534 -20.02 12.91 -13.87
C LEU A 534 -18.85 13.02 -12.89
N GLU A 535 -18.18 14.17 -12.86
CA GLU A 535 -17.11 14.41 -11.88
C GLU A 535 -17.66 14.43 -10.44
N ASP A 536 -18.86 15.01 -10.22
CA ASP A 536 -19.53 14.98 -8.92
C ASP A 536 -19.88 13.54 -8.48
N HIS A 537 -20.28 12.69 -9.42
CA HIS A 537 -20.54 11.28 -9.14
C HIS A 537 -19.24 10.51 -8.79
N LEU A 538 -18.16 10.78 -9.50
CA LEU A 538 -16.85 10.16 -9.20
C LEU A 538 -16.34 10.59 -7.82
N ASP A 539 -16.45 11.88 -7.48
CA ASP A 539 -16.08 12.39 -6.16
C ASP A 539 -16.95 11.77 -5.07
N PHE A 540 -18.29 11.68 -5.27
CA PHE A 540 -19.19 11.04 -4.31
C PHE A 540 -18.80 9.58 -4.03
N LEU A 541 -18.51 8.78 -5.05
CA LEU A 541 -18.16 7.37 -4.88
C LEU A 541 -16.85 7.22 -4.10
N PHE A 542 -15.83 8.00 -4.42
CA PHE A 542 -14.57 7.96 -3.69
C PHE A 542 -14.74 8.39 -2.23
N ASP A 543 -15.41 9.53 -1.99
CA ASP A 543 -15.64 10.04 -0.64
C ASP A 543 -16.46 9.05 0.19
N TYR A 544 -17.45 8.38 -0.41
CA TYR A 544 -18.23 7.34 0.24
C TYR A 544 -17.35 6.19 0.73
N TYR A 545 -16.48 5.63 -0.11
CA TYR A 545 -15.60 4.52 0.31
C TYR A 545 -14.58 4.95 1.36
N ARG A 546 -13.97 6.13 1.21
CA ARG A 546 -13.07 6.69 2.23
C ARG A 546 -13.78 6.78 3.58
N ASP A 547 -15.01 7.27 3.59
CA ASP A 547 -15.81 7.43 4.80
C ASP A 547 -16.30 6.08 5.37
N GLN A 548 -16.54 5.06 4.50
CA GLN A 548 -16.87 3.70 4.97
C GLN A 548 -15.68 3.03 5.65
N VAL A 549 -14.46 3.15 5.13
CA VAL A 549 -13.25 2.65 5.81
C VAL A 549 -13.17 3.21 7.23
N GLU A 550 -13.35 4.51 7.40
CA GLU A 550 -13.33 5.17 8.71
C GLU A 550 -14.52 4.75 9.58
N GLN A 551 -15.73 4.76 9.05
CA GLN A 551 -16.94 4.46 9.80
C GLN A 551 -17.00 3.00 10.24
N ARG A 552 -16.59 2.08 9.39
CA ARG A 552 -16.66 0.62 9.62
C ARG A 552 -15.39 0.06 10.26
N ARG A 553 -14.34 0.88 10.43
CA ARG A 553 -13.05 0.45 10.99
C ARG A 553 -12.43 -0.71 10.20
N TRP A 554 -12.38 -0.56 8.87
CA TRP A 554 -11.66 -1.51 8.02
C TRP A 554 -10.15 -1.33 8.21
N TYR A 555 -9.70 -1.67 9.41
CA TYR A 555 -8.34 -1.58 9.90
C TYR A 555 -7.94 -2.91 10.54
N GLY A 556 -6.68 -3.20 10.55
CA GLY A 556 -6.11 -4.43 11.08
C GLY A 556 -4.82 -4.77 10.36
N PHE A 557 -4.00 -5.60 10.96
CA PHE A 557 -2.71 -6.00 10.37
C PHE A 557 -2.90 -6.61 8.97
N TRP A 558 -3.90 -7.48 8.81
CA TRP A 558 -4.22 -8.11 7.53
C TRP A 558 -5.22 -7.30 6.71
N ASP A 559 -6.16 -6.59 7.33
CA ASP A 559 -7.32 -6.01 6.65
C ASP A 559 -7.06 -4.62 6.04
N TYR A 560 -6.18 -3.82 6.68
CA TYR A 560 -5.96 -2.45 6.23
C TYR A 560 -5.43 -2.36 4.81
N GLY A 561 -6.19 -1.68 3.95
CA GLY A 561 -5.93 -1.44 2.54
C GLY A 561 -6.98 -2.05 1.61
N ASP A 562 -7.74 -3.05 2.06
CA ASP A 562 -8.88 -3.57 1.30
C ASP A 562 -10.19 -2.90 1.70
N ILE A 563 -11.22 -3.12 0.91
CA ILE A 563 -12.59 -2.64 1.09
C ILE A 563 -13.57 -3.82 1.02
N MET A 564 -14.76 -3.66 1.61
CA MET A 564 -15.79 -4.69 1.54
C MET A 564 -16.49 -4.69 0.19
N HIS A 565 -16.92 -5.89 -0.24
CA HIS A 565 -17.50 -6.13 -1.55
C HIS A 565 -19.00 -5.75 -1.62
N THR A 566 -19.83 -6.25 -0.70
CA THR A 566 -21.29 -6.11 -0.78
C THR A 566 -21.92 -5.62 0.52
N TYR A 567 -22.80 -4.64 0.41
CA TYR A 567 -23.56 -4.10 1.54
C TYR A 567 -24.91 -4.83 1.71
N ASP A 568 -25.27 -5.15 2.95
CA ASP A 568 -26.57 -5.71 3.33
C ASP A 568 -27.48 -4.59 3.88
N PRO A 569 -28.50 -4.18 3.11
CA PRO A 569 -29.39 -3.09 3.53
C PRO A 569 -30.32 -3.48 4.68
N ASP A 570 -30.59 -4.79 4.88
CA ASP A 570 -31.48 -5.27 5.95
C ASP A 570 -30.78 -5.23 7.31
N ARG A 571 -29.48 -5.53 7.34
CA ARG A 571 -28.64 -5.45 8.54
C ARG A 571 -27.98 -4.07 8.72
N HIS A 572 -28.03 -3.19 7.75
CA HIS A 572 -27.23 -1.97 7.67
C HIS A 572 -25.73 -2.20 7.90
N GLN A 573 -25.23 -3.30 7.32
CA GLN A 573 -23.86 -3.77 7.51
C GLN A 573 -23.30 -4.29 6.17
N TRP A 574 -22.01 -4.17 5.97
CA TRP A 574 -21.33 -4.89 4.91
C TRP A 574 -21.30 -6.39 5.28
N ARG A 575 -21.41 -7.25 4.29
CA ARG A 575 -21.46 -8.70 4.48
C ARG A 575 -20.08 -9.26 4.79
N TYR A 576 -19.55 -9.02 5.97
CA TYR A 576 -18.23 -9.45 6.39
C TYR A 576 -18.12 -10.95 6.69
N ASP A 577 -19.22 -11.66 6.78
CA ASP A 577 -19.38 -12.98 7.37
C ASP A 577 -19.87 -14.05 6.36
N VAL A 578 -19.93 -13.73 5.08
CA VAL A 578 -20.37 -14.67 4.04
C VAL A 578 -19.39 -14.60 2.85
N GLY A 579 -18.82 -15.73 2.48
CA GLY A 579 -17.86 -16.00 1.46
C GLY A 579 -17.67 -14.94 0.37
N GLY A 580 -18.23 -15.13 -0.81
CA GLY A 580 -18.04 -14.20 -1.94
C GLY A 580 -18.64 -12.80 -1.79
N TYR A 581 -19.06 -12.38 -0.60
CA TYR A 581 -19.62 -11.03 -0.33
C TYR A 581 -18.75 -10.16 0.57
N ALA A 582 -17.70 -10.71 1.16
CA ALA A 582 -16.94 -10.03 2.23
C ALA A 582 -15.87 -9.08 1.69
N TRP A 583 -14.59 -9.39 1.79
CA TRP A 583 -13.51 -8.55 1.26
C TRP A 583 -13.48 -8.57 -0.26
N ASP A 584 -13.08 -7.44 -0.88
CA ASP A 584 -13.19 -7.29 -2.33
C ASP A 584 -12.05 -7.99 -3.10
N ASN A 585 -10.83 -7.99 -2.57
CA ASN A 585 -9.67 -8.63 -3.18
C ASN A 585 -9.51 -8.26 -4.68
N SER A 586 -9.57 -6.99 -5.03
CA SER A 586 -9.44 -6.50 -6.43
C SER A 586 -10.51 -6.99 -7.42
N GLU A 587 -11.65 -7.51 -6.97
CA GLU A 587 -12.71 -7.95 -7.88
C GLU A 587 -13.24 -6.76 -8.70
N LEU A 588 -13.28 -6.91 -10.02
CA LEU A 588 -13.65 -5.89 -11.00
C LEU A 588 -12.83 -4.58 -10.96
N SER A 589 -11.60 -4.64 -10.40
CA SER A 589 -10.54 -3.61 -10.53
C SER A 589 -10.75 -2.29 -9.76
N PRO A 590 -11.11 -2.29 -8.48
CA PRO A 590 -11.10 -1.06 -7.69
C PRO A 590 -9.72 -0.40 -7.59
N ASP A 591 -8.64 -1.18 -7.61
CA ASP A 591 -7.26 -0.67 -7.69
C ASP A 591 -7.05 0.25 -8.90
N LEU A 592 -7.49 -0.19 -10.09
CA LEU A 592 -7.35 0.63 -11.30
C LEU A 592 -8.21 1.87 -11.24
N TRP A 593 -9.45 1.76 -10.76
CA TRP A 593 -10.31 2.92 -10.57
C TRP A 593 -9.64 3.98 -9.71
N LEU A 594 -9.08 3.61 -8.57
CA LEU A 594 -8.38 4.53 -7.67
C LEU A 594 -7.14 5.14 -8.32
N TRP A 595 -6.31 4.34 -9.00
CA TRP A 595 -5.12 4.88 -9.67
C TRP A 595 -5.47 5.82 -10.82
N TYR A 596 -6.47 5.49 -11.63
CA TYR A 596 -6.91 6.39 -12.70
C TYR A 596 -7.58 7.65 -12.14
N ALA A 597 -8.32 7.55 -11.03
CA ALA A 597 -8.83 8.71 -10.31
C ALA A 597 -7.71 9.63 -9.80
N TYR A 598 -6.62 9.04 -9.27
CA TYR A 598 -5.43 9.80 -8.86
C TYR A 598 -4.71 10.44 -10.05
N LEU A 599 -4.38 9.67 -11.08
CA LEU A 599 -3.62 10.15 -12.25
C LEU A 599 -4.27 11.37 -12.90
N ARG A 600 -5.59 11.48 -12.88
CA ARG A 600 -6.34 12.60 -13.45
C ARG A 600 -6.57 13.77 -12.51
N SER A 601 -6.61 13.52 -11.20
CA SER A 601 -6.97 14.54 -10.20
C SER A 601 -5.78 15.10 -9.41
N GLY A 602 -4.72 14.29 -9.19
CA GLY A 602 -3.61 14.63 -8.30
C GLY A 602 -4.00 14.68 -6.81
N ARG A 603 -5.18 14.21 -6.42
CA ARG A 603 -5.68 14.26 -5.05
C ARG A 603 -4.84 13.39 -4.12
N ALA A 604 -4.34 13.96 -3.03
CA ALA A 604 -3.52 13.27 -2.03
C ALA A 604 -4.28 12.14 -1.31
N ASP A 605 -5.54 12.36 -0.94
CA ASP A 605 -6.36 11.35 -0.28
C ASP A 605 -6.62 10.13 -1.18
N VAL A 606 -6.81 10.35 -2.49
CA VAL A 606 -6.94 9.26 -3.48
C VAL A 606 -5.63 8.48 -3.60
N PHE A 607 -4.48 9.18 -3.67
CA PHE A 607 -3.16 8.52 -3.70
C PHE A 607 -2.96 7.62 -2.49
N ARG A 608 -3.21 8.15 -1.28
CA ARG A 608 -2.99 7.39 -0.04
C ARG A 608 -3.91 6.19 0.08
N PHE A 609 -5.12 6.30 -0.41
CA PHE A 609 -6.05 5.18 -0.46
C PHE A 609 -5.58 4.10 -1.45
N ALA A 610 -5.20 4.51 -2.66
CA ALA A 610 -4.66 3.63 -3.69
C ALA A 610 -3.33 2.97 -3.26
N GLU A 611 -2.45 3.71 -2.57
CA GLU A 611 -1.21 3.17 -1.98
C GLU A 611 -1.50 2.06 -0.96
N ALA A 612 -2.44 2.29 -0.03
CA ALA A 612 -2.83 1.30 0.96
C ALA A 612 -3.41 0.04 0.30
N MET A 613 -4.27 0.21 -0.70
CA MET A 613 -4.86 -0.90 -1.47
C MET A 613 -3.77 -1.66 -2.24
N THR A 614 -2.86 -0.99 -2.93
CA THR A 614 -1.76 -1.66 -3.64
C THR A 614 -0.88 -2.50 -2.73
N ARG A 615 -0.59 -2.00 -1.51
CA ARG A 615 0.15 -2.75 -0.48
C ARG A 615 -0.61 -3.96 0.04
N HIS A 616 -1.93 -3.87 0.11
CA HIS A 616 -2.77 -4.97 0.56
C HIS A 616 -2.94 -6.01 -0.55
N THR A 617 -3.55 -5.61 -1.66
CA THR A 617 -3.96 -6.52 -2.74
C THR A 617 -2.78 -7.15 -3.48
N GLY A 618 -1.60 -6.54 -3.42
CA GLY A 618 -0.36 -7.11 -3.96
C GLY A 618 0.33 -8.11 -3.04
N GLU A 619 -0.05 -8.19 -1.78
CA GLU A 619 0.68 -8.98 -0.78
C GLU A 619 -0.22 -9.98 -0.04
N VAL A 620 -1.36 -9.54 0.51
CA VAL A 620 -2.25 -10.36 1.33
C VAL A 620 -3.13 -11.26 0.46
N ASP A 621 -3.62 -10.72 -0.65
CA ASP A 621 -4.51 -11.41 -1.57
C ASP A 621 -3.76 -12.30 -2.58
N VAL A 622 -2.43 -12.30 -2.55
CA VAL A 622 -1.57 -12.97 -3.53
C VAL A 622 -0.61 -13.94 -2.85
N TYR A 623 -0.39 -15.08 -3.48
CA TYR A 623 0.58 -16.06 -3.02
C TYR A 623 1.97 -15.79 -3.60
N HIS A 624 2.98 -15.72 -2.73
CA HIS A 624 4.39 -15.51 -3.07
C HIS A 624 5.22 -16.79 -2.97
N LEU A 625 4.68 -17.82 -2.35
CA LEU A 625 5.30 -19.13 -2.16
C LEU A 625 4.28 -20.25 -2.43
N GLY A 626 4.80 -21.47 -2.62
CA GLY A 626 3.99 -22.67 -2.75
C GLY A 626 3.42 -22.88 -4.15
N LYS A 627 2.50 -23.82 -4.25
CA LYS A 627 1.97 -24.28 -5.55
C LYS A 627 1.09 -23.24 -6.28
N TRP A 628 0.64 -22.20 -5.57
CA TRP A 628 -0.18 -21.12 -6.12
C TRP A 628 0.58 -19.80 -6.25
N ALA A 629 1.91 -19.81 -6.12
CA ALA A 629 2.72 -18.62 -6.30
C ALA A 629 2.40 -17.92 -7.63
N GLY A 630 2.15 -16.62 -7.57
CA GLY A 630 1.75 -15.82 -8.73
C GLY A 630 0.24 -15.74 -8.98
N LEU A 631 -0.59 -16.45 -8.19
CA LEU A 631 -2.05 -16.32 -8.25
C LEU A 631 -2.57 -15.51 -7.06
N GLY A 632 -3.66 -14.78 -7.26
CA GLY A 632 -4.41 -14.12 -6.22
C GLY A 632 -5.68 -14.87 -5.86
N THR A 633 -6.14 -14.66 -4.62
CA THR A 633 -7.40 -15.21 -4.13
C THR A 633 -8.54 -14.25 -4.43
N ARG A 634 -9.62 -14.79 -5.00
CA ARG A 634 -10.88 -14.08 -5.19
C ARG A 634 -11.46 -13.65 -3.84
N HIS A 635 -12.36 -12.67 -3.86
CA HIS A 635 -13.07 -12.13 -2.69
C HIS A 635 -13.61 -13.20 -1.72
N GLY A 636 -13.52 -12.97 -0.42
CA GLY A 636 -13.91 -13.91 0.63
C GLY A 636 -13.90 -13.32 2.03
N VAL A 637 -14.30 -14.11 3.05
CA VAL A 637 -14.34 -13.69 4.45
C VAL A 637 -12.93 -13.46 5.02
N GLN A 638 -11.99 -14.34 4.68
CA GLN A 638 -10.57 -14.18 4.93
C GLN A 638 -9.87 -14.01 3.59
N HIS A 639 -9.02 -13.03 3.45
CA HIS A 639 -8.41 -12.59 2.17
C HIS A 639 -7.82 -13.72 1.32
N TYR A 640 -7.24 -14.74 1.96
CA TYR A 640 -6.57 -15.86 1.31
C TYR A 640 -7.43 -17.14 1.19
N ALA A 641 -8.64 -17.15 1.75
CA ALA A 641 -9.35 -18.39 2.06
C ALA A 641 -10.20 -18.94 0.92
N ASP A 642 -10.73 -18.08 0.05
CA ASP A 642 -11.53 -18.52 -1.10
C ASP A 642 -10.74 -19.47 -2.02
N SER A 643 -11.40 -20.51 -2.51
CA SER A 643 -10.75 -21.55 -3.32
C SER A 643 -10.39 -21.12 -4.74
N ALA A 644 -10.99 -20.04 -5.26
CA ALA A 644 -10.68 -19.52 -6.57
C ALA A 644 -9.36 -18.73 -6.57
N LYS A 645 -8.28 -19.40 -7.02
CA LYS A 645 -6.93 -18.80 -7.21
C LYS A 645 -6.81 -18.38 -8.67
N GLN A 646 -6.57 -17.09 -8.94
CA GLN A 646 -6.74 -16.50 -10.27
C GLN A 646 -5.70 -15.43 -10.61
N GLN A 647 -5.29 -15.38 -11.87
CA GLN A 647 -4.37 -14.37 -12.42
C GLN A 647 -4.95 -12.94 -12.38
N ARG A 648 -6.25 -12.81 -12.55
CA ARG A 648 -6.92 -11.50 -12.56
C ARG A 648 -6.78 -10.72 -11.27
N ILE A 649 -6.57 -11.41 -10.13
CA ILE A 649 -6.38 -10.77 -8.82
C ILE A 649 -4.92 -10.35 -8.63
N SER A 650 -3.97 -11.19 -9.04
CA SER A 650 -2.53 -10.91 -8.89
C SER A 650 -1.98 -9.95 -9.94
N THR A 651 -2.71 -9.62 -10.98
CA THR A 651 -2.21 -8.92 -12.18
C THR A 651 -1.32 -7.71 -11.89
N ALA A 652 -0.22 -7.59 -12.62
CA ALA A 652 0.71 -6.47 -12.52
C ALA A 652 0.05 -5.12 -12.82
N VAL A 653 -1.03 -5.09 -13.61
CA VAL A 653 -1.68 -3.85 -14.04
C VAL A 653 -2.10 -2.95 -12.88
N TYR A 654 -2.48 -3.55 -11.73
CA TYR A 654 -2.89 -2.82 -10.52
C TYR A 654 -1.72 -2.15 -9.79
N ARG A 655 -0.50 -2.66 -9.97
CA ARG A 655 0.71 -2.22 -9.23
C ARG A 655 1.58 -1.27 -10.04
N ARG A 656 1.46 -1.29 -11.37
CA ARG A 656 2.28 -0.46 -12.29
C ARG A 656 2.19 1.03 -12.00
N PRO A 657 1.02 1.65 -11.73
CA PRO A 657 0.97 3.09 -11.45
C PRO A 657 1.75 3.44 -10.19
N TYR A 658 1.60 2.71 -9.11
CA TYR A 658 2.34 2.96 -7.87
C TYR A 658 3.85 2.82 -8.07
N TYR A 659 4.28 1.73 -8.72
CA TYR A 659 5.69 1.51 -9.01
C TYR A 659 6.29 2.66 -9.84
N PHE A 660 5.64 3.06 -10.90
CA PHE A 660 6.18 4.12 -11.76
C PHE A 660 6.15 5.51 -11.12
N LEU A 661 5.20 5.79 -10.25
CA LEU A 661 5.11 7.06 -9.52
C LEU A 661 6.10 7.16 -8.35
N THR A 662 6.52 6.06 -7.76
CA THR A 662 7.32 6.04 -6.52
C THR A 662 8.66 5.31 -6.65
N ALA A 663 8.83 4.52 -7.70
CA ALA A 663 9.94 3.57 -7.88
C ALA A 663 10.12 2.60 -6.71
N ASP A 664 9.01 2.17 -6.08
CA ASP A 664 9.03 1.27 -4.93
C ASP A 664 9.57 -0.12 -5.35
N GLU A 665 10.71 -0.51 -4.84
CA GLU A 665 11.40 -1.76 -5.22
C GLU A 665 10.59 -3.00 -4.83
N ARG A 666 9.87 -2.98 -3.68
CA ARG A 666 9.03 -4.11 -3.29
C ARG A 666 7.89 -4.33 -4.29
N CYS A 667 7.27 -3.24 -4.75
CA CYS A 667 6.26 -3.31 -5.81
C CYS A 667 6.87 -3.84 -7.12
N GLY A 668 8.11 -3.43 -7.43
CA GLY A 668 8.88 -3.96 -8.55
C GLY A 668 9.11 -5.47 -8.48
N ASP A 669 9.42 -6.02 -7.28
CA ASP A 669 9.59 -7.46 -7.05
C ASP A 669 8.27 -8.22 -7.27
N LEU A 670 7.15 -7.67 -6.76
CA LEU A 670 5.83 -8.29 -6.92
C LEU A 670 5.48 -8.49 -8.40
N MET A 671 5.76 -7.48 -9.24
CA MET A 671 5.49 -7.57 -10.67
C MET A 671 6.46 -8.51 -11.38
N HIS A 672 7.74 -8.51 -11.00
CA HIS A 672 8.73 -9.43 -11.56
C HIS A 672 8.39 -10.90 -11.26
N ALA A 673 7.90 -11.19 -10.06
CA ALA A 673 7.50 -12.55 -9.63
C ALA A 673 6.37 -13.14 -10.51
N LEU A 674 5.62 -12.30 -11.24
CA LEU A 674 4.51 -12.74 -12.10
C LEU A 674 4.96 -13.13 -13.52
N VAL A 675 6.22 -12.94 -13.89
CA VAL A 675 6.69 -13.16 -15.29
C VAL A 675 6.51 -14.61 -15.74
N ASP A 676 6.70 -15.57 -14.82
CA ASP A 676 6.52 -16.99 -15.08
C ASP A 676 5.20 -17.54 -14.53
N SER A 677 4.23 -16.69 -14.26
CA SER A 677 2.95 -17.13 -13.68
C SER A 677 2.09 -17.96 -14.64
N ASP A 678 2.45 -18.04 -15.92
CA ASP A 678 1.90 -19.03 -16.87
C ASP A 678 2.20 -20.48 -16.44
N GLU A 679 3.28 -20.73 -15.67
CA GLU A 679 3.58 -22.05 -15.12
C GLU A 679 2.56 -22.51 -14.07
N THR A 680 1.83 -21.60 -13.45
CA THR A 680 0.80 -21.95 -12.47
C THR A 680 -0.35 -22.78 -13.06
N PHE A 681 -0.60 -22.65 -14.37
CA PHE A 681 -1.62 -23.42 -15.08
C PHE A 681 -1.24 -24.91 -15.24
N LEU A 682 0.01 -25.28 -14.96
CA LEU A 682 0.41 -26.67 -14.83
C LEU A 682 -0.12 -27.31 -13.52
N ALA A 683 -0.36 -26.50 -12.50
CA ALA A 683 -0.83 -26.97 -11.20
C ALA A 683 -2.32 -26.73 -10.95
N LEU A 684 -2.92 -25.74 -11.62
CA LEU A 684 -4.29 -25.32 -11.37
C LEU A 684 -5.02 -24.93 -12.67
N ASP A 685 -6.13 -25.57 -12.94
CA ASP A 685 -7.07 -25.13 -13.99
C ASP A 685 -7.87 -23.91 -13.50
N PRO A 686 -7.71 -22.73 -14.11
CA PRO A 686 -8.49 -21.55 -13.74
C PRO A 686 -9.98 -21.71 -14.01
N LEU A 687 -10.36 -22.65 -14.89
CA LEU A 687 -11.74 -22.93 -15.27
C LEU A 687 -12.33 -24.16 -14.54
N ARG A 688 -11.67 -24.73 -13.56
CA ARG A 688 -12.08 -25.98 -12.88
C ARG A 688 -13.50 -25.90 -12.27
N LYS A 689 -13.94 -24.71 -11.87
CA LYS A 689 -15.27 -24.51 -11.28
C LYS A 689 -16.41 -24.61 -12.30
N ILE A 690 -16.11 -24.52 -13.59
CA ILE A 690 -17.11 -24.65 -14.68
C ILE A 690 -16.87 -25.86 -15.58
N ARG A 691 -15.75 -26.58 -15.38
CA ARG A 691 -15.49 -27.86 -16.08
C ARG A 691 -16.25 -28.98 -15.39
N THR A 692 -16.74 -29.92 -16.20
CA THR A 692 -17.40 -31.14 -15.73
C THR A 692 -16.48 -32.35 -15.70
N GLU A 693 -15.28 -32.22 -16.28
CA GLU A 693 -14.30 -33.29 -16.41
C GLU A 693 -13.01 -32.92 -15.68
N PRO A 694 -12.23 -33.92 -15.18
CA PRO A 694 -10.92 -33.68 -14.59
C PRO A 694 -9.98 -32.95 -15.54
N TYR A 695 -9.22 -32.02 -15.01
CA TYR A 695 -8.19 -31.28 -15.73
C TYR A 695 -6.85 -32.02 -15.61
N GLU A 696 -6.33 -32.47 -16.73
CA GLU A 696 -4.97 -32.95 -16.86
C GLU A 696 -4.17 -31.91 -17.64
N PRO A 697 -3.24 -31.17 -17.00
CA PRO A 697 -2.49 -30.12 -17.67
C PRO A 697 -1.55 -30.69 -18.72
N ASP A 698 -1.70 -30.26 -19.96
CA ASP A 698 -0.75 -30.50 -21.03
C ASP A 698 0.08 -29.23 -21.23
N PRO A 699 1.41 -29.21 -20.98
CA PRO A 699 2.23 -28.00 -21.12
C PRO A 699 2.23 -27.40 -22.52
N HIS A 700 1.88 -28.19 -23.54
CA HIS A 700 1.77 -27.74 -24.93
C HIS A 700 0.34 -27.35 -25.34
N ALA A 701 -0.62 -27.46 -24.43
CA ALA A 701 -2.03 -27.18 -24.71
C ALA A 701 -2.83 -26.68 -23.49
N LEU A 702 -2.23 -25.83 -22.66
CA LEU A 702 -2.89 -25.26 -21.49
C LEU A 702 -4.11 -24.42 -21.90
N GLY A 703 -5.26 -24.63 -21.27
CA GLY A 703 -6.48 -23.84 -21.51
C GLY A 703 -6.38 -22.49 -20.82
N ILE A 704 -6.19 -21.40 -21.57
CA ILE A 704 -6.07 -20.05 -21.06
C ILE A 704 -7.18 -19.17 -21.63
N GLY A 705 -7.92 -18.49 -20.75
CA GLY A 705 -8.90 -17.47 -21.12
C GLY A 705 -8.22 -16.26 -21.76
N LEU A 706 -8.71 -15.84 -22.95
CA LEU A 706 -8.14 -14.70 -23.68
C LEU A 706 -8.42 -13.34 -23.01
N GLY A 707 -9.28 -13.32 -22.01
CA GLY A 707 -9.61 -12.15 -21.19
C GLY A 707 -8.79 -12.10 -19.90
N THR A 708 -9.37 -12.63 -18.83
CA THR A 708 -8.87 -12.52 -17.46
C THR A 708 -7.46 -13.11 -17.25
N ASP A 709 -7.17 -14.25 -17.87
CA ASP A 709 -5.88 -14.93 -17.66
C ASP A 709 -4.79 -14.31 -18.55
N TRP A 710 -5.05 -14.22 -19.86
CA TRP A 710 -4.08 -13.65 -20.78
C TRP A 710 -3.76 -12.18 -20.46
N SER A 711 -4.74 -11.37 -20.03
CA SER A 711 -4.46 -9.97 -19.68
C SER A 711 -3.52 -9.85 -18.47
N GLY A 712 -3.64 -10.76 -17.48
CA GLY A 712 -2.73 -10.83 -16.33
C GLY A 712 -1.31 -11.20 -16.75
N LEU A 713 -1.16 -12.21 -17.58
CA LEU A 713 0.12 -12.61 -18.17
C LEU A 713 0.72 -11.51 -19.04
N ALA A 714 -0.06 -10.92 -19.93
CA ALA A 714 0.39 -9.83 -20.80
C ALA A 714 0.85 -8.60 -20.01
N ALA A 715 0.16 -8.29 -18.89
CA ALA A 715 0.56 -7.20 -18.00
C ALA A 715 1.93 -7.46 -17.35
N ALA A 716 2.18 -8.69 -16.91
CA ALA A 716 3.45 -9.08 -16.32
C ALA A 716 4.59 -9.04 -17.36
N TRP A 717 4.36 -9.61 -18.56
CA TRP A 717 5.35 -9.61 -19.64
C TRP A 717 5.63 -8.21 -20.18
N LEU A 718 4.59 -7.37 -20.36
CA LEU A 718 4.76 -5.98 -20.74
C LEU A 718 5.64 -5.23 -19.73
N THR A 719 5.35 -5.39 -18.45
CA THR A 719 6.06 -4.70 -17.37
C THR A 719 7.53 -5.11 -17.31
N GLU A 720 7.82 -6.39 -17.44
CA GLU A 720 9.19 -6.90 -17.45
C GLU A 720 9.97 -6.42 -18.68
N TRP A 721 9.33 -6.42 -19.86
CA TRP A 721 9.91 -5.93 -21.10
C TRP A 721 10.23 -4.44 -21.05
N GLU A 722 9.27 -3.58 -20.68
CA GLU A 722 9.49 -2.12 -20.64
C GLU A 722 10.51 -1.70 -19.58
N ARG A 723 10.62 -2.45 -18.46
CA ARG A 723 11.63 -2.25 -17.43
C ARG A 723 13.01 -2.75 -17.82
N ARG A 724 13.12 -3.53 -18.89
CA ARG A 724 14.34 -4.27 -19.26
C ARG A 724 14.84 -5.15 -18.11
N GLY A 725 13.93 -5.84 -17.46
CA GLY A 725 14.23 -6.76 -16.36
C GLY A 725 15.03 -7.97 -16.82
N PRO A 726 15.48 -8.84 -15.89
CA PRO A 726 16.30 -10.01 -16.20
C PRO A 726 15.68 -10.99 -17.19
N LYS A 727 14.35 -11.02 -17.31
CA LYS A 727 13.59 -11.89 -18.23
C LYS A 727 12.93 -11.15 -19.39
N ALA A 728 13.37 -9.91 -19.67
CA ALA A 728 12.74 -9.03 -20.67
C ALA A 728 12.63 -9.64 -22.07
N GLU A 729 13.66 -10.36 -22.54
CA GLU A 729 13.63 -11.03 -23.85
C GLU A 729 12.60 -12.17 -23.91
N THR A 730 12.50 -12.97 -22.84
CA THR A 730 11.49 -14.04 -22.73
C THR A 730 10.08 -13.44 -22.65
N ALA A 731 9.90 -12.40 -21.86
CA ALA A 731 8.64 -11.71 -21.70
C ALA A 731 8.16 -11.08 -23.04
N GLU A 732 9.03 -10.37 -23.75
CA GLU A 732 8.72 -9.81 -25.07
C GLU A 732 8.35 -10.91 -26.07
N ARG A 733 9.09 -12.01 -26.11
CA ARG A 733 8.84 -13.14 -27.00
C ARG A 733 7.44 -13.74 -26.75
N LYS A 734 7.13 -14.11 -25.49
CA LYS A 734 5.81 -14.65 -25.08
C LYS A 734 4.69 -13.66 -25.40
N LEU A 735 4.88 -12.39 -25.08
CA LEU A 735 3.91 -11.32 -25.35
C LEU A 735 3.59 -11.22 -26.83
N ARG A 736 4.61 -11.04 -27.68
CA ARG A 736 4.43 -10.91 -29.14
C ARG A 736 3.91 -12.19 -29.79
N ALA A 737 4.29 -13.37 -29.29
CA ALA A 737 3.84 -14.65 -29.81
C ALA A 737 2.33 -14.86 -29.52
N THR A 738 1.87 -14.58 -28.28
CA THR A 738 0.45 -14.64 -27.95
C THR A 738 -0.37 -13.62 -28.74
N MET A 739 0.12 -12.39 -28.91
CA MET A 739 -0.56 -11.35 -29.70
C MET A 739 -0.75 -11.79 -31.16
N ARG A 740 0.32 -12.33 -31.80
CA ARG A 740 0.24 -12.82 -33.20
C ARG A 740 -0.75 -13.97 -33.35
N THR A 741 -0.75 -14.91 -32.39
CA THR A 741 -1.62 -16.08 -32.48
C THR A 741 -3.07 -15.72 -32.18
N ILE A 742 -3.36 -14.81 -31.24
CA ILE A 742 -4.72 -14.25 -31.01
C ILE A 742 -5.22 -13.53 -32.27
N ALA A 743 -4.39 -12.72 -32.90
CA ALA A 743 -4.75 -12.00 -34.14
C ALA A 743 -5.12 -12.94 -35.30
N ARG A 744 -4.55 -14.16 -35.33
CA ARG A 744 -4.84 -15.18 -36.35
C ARG A 744 -6.03 -16.08 -36.02
N MET A 745 -6.56 -16.04 -34.80
CA MET A 745 -7.75 -16.79 -34.45
C MET A 745 -8.96 -16.31 -35.28
N PRO A 746 -9.85 -17.21 -35.75
CA PRO A 746 -10.97 -16.84 -36.62
C PRO A 746 -11.89 -15.74 -36.09
N ASN A 747 -12.01 -15.63 -34.76
CA ASN A 747 -12.81 -14.62 -34.07
C ASN A 747 -11.98 -13.81 -33.05
N GLY A 748 -10.64 -13.82 -33.16
CA GLY A 748 -9.78 -13.05 -32.29
C GLY A 748 -10.12 -13.27 -30.81
N PHE A 749 -10.22 -12.20 -30.03
CA PHE A 749 -10.61 -12.24 -28.62
C PHE A 749 -12.03 -12.78 -28.38
N CYS A 750 -12.93 -12.70 -29.37
CA CYS A 750 -14.26 -13.28 -29.26
C CYS A 750 -14.27 -14.82 -29.24
N THR A 751 -13.13 -15.46 -29.49
CA THR A 751 -12.94 -16.90 -29.34
C THR A 751 -13.01 -17.34 -27.85
N GLY A 752 -12.59 -16.46 -26.94
CA GLY A 752 -12.74 -16.57 -25.47
C GLY A 752 -11.66 -17.39 -24.75
N GLU A 753 -11.19 -18.49 -25.31
CA GLU A 753 -10.16 -19.36 -24.74
C GLU A 753 -9.25 -19.89 -25.84
N GLY A 754 -7.95 -19.98 -25.57
CA GLY A 754 -6.93 -20.56 -26.42
C GLY A 754 -6.24 -21.76 -25.76
N ARG A 755 -5.57 -22.60 -26.57
CA ARG A 755 -4.67 -23.66 -26.13
C ARG A 755 -3.25 -23.13 -26.20
N TYR A 756 -2.66 -22.86 -25.05
CA TYR A 756 -1.37 -22.21 -24.90
C TYR A 756 -0.24 -23.22 -24.70
N ASP A 757 0.81 -23.08 -25.49
CA ASP A 757 2.05 -23.85 -25.35
C ASP A 757 3.06 -23.00 -24.56
N ILE A 758 3.48 -23.50 -23.40
CA ILE A 758 4.32 -22.76 -22.47
C ILE A 758 5.75 -22.56 -22.99
N ASP A 759 6.25 -23.52 -23.81
CA ASP A 759 7.62 -23.47 -24.34
C ASP A 759 7.75 -22.44 -25.48
N THR A 760 6.79 -22.44 -26.38
CA THR A 760 6.79 -21.50 -27.52
C THR A 760 6.19 -20.15 -27.16
N GLY A 761 5.29 -20.07 -26.19
CA GLY A 761 4.50 -18.89 -25.87
C GLY A 761 3.40 -18.61 -26.91
N GLU A 762 2.95 -19.62 -27.66
CA GLU A 762 1.95 -19.46 -28.73
C GLU A 762 0.64 -20.15 -28.36
N PHE A 763 -0.47 -19.65 -28.91
CA PHE A 763 -1.71 -20.40 -28.93
C PHE A 763 -1.77 -21.28 -30.17
N ALA A 764 -2.27 -22.50 -30.01
CA ALA A 764 -2.58 -23.37 -31.12
C ALA A 764 -3.70 -22.79 -32.01
N GLU A 765 -3.80 -23.28 -33.25
CA GLU A 765 -4.94 -22.94 -34.13
C GLU A 765 -6.26 -23.20 -33.43
N ALA A 766 -7.15 -22.24 -33.47
CA ALA A 766 -8.45 -22.31 -32.81
C ALA A 766 -9.57 -22.61 -33.82
N GLU A 767 -10.51 -23.43 -33.43
CA GLU A 767 -11.76 -23.59 -34.17
C GLU A 767 -12.57 -22.29 -34.12
N LYS A 768 -13.39 -22.04 -35.14
CA LYS A 768 -14.29 -20.91 -35.19
C LYS A 768 -15.37 -21.07 -34.15
N LYS A 769 -15.23 -20.40 -33.02
CA LYS A 769 -16.22 -20.36 -31.92
C LYS A 769 -16.43 -18.94 -31.42
N VAL A 770 -17.51 -18.72 -30.69
CA VAL A 770 -17.81 -17.47 -29.98
C VAL A 770 -17.99 -17.79 -28.50
N SER A 771 -17.14 -17.24 -27.67
CA SER A 771 -17.18 -17.42 -26.22
C SER A 771 -16.70 -16.15 -25.53
N MET A 772 -17.53 -15.12 -25.49
CA MET A 772 -17.24 -13.89 -24.74
C MET A 772 -17.86 -13.98 -23.34
N SER A 773 -17.10 -13.57 -22.32
CA SER A 773 -17.60 -13.46 -20.94
C SER A 773 -17.71 -12.00 -20.54
N HIS A 774 -18.68 -11.69 -19.68
CA HIS A 774 -18.83 -10.38 -19.05
C HIS A 774 -17.67 -10.03 -18.12
N LEU A 775 -16.84 -10.99 -17.74
CA LEU A 775 -15.66 -10.76 -16.92
C LEU A 775 -14.38 -10.50 -17.74
N SER A 776 -14.34 -10.91 -19.02
CA SER A 776 -13.11 -10.94 -19.80
C SER A 776 -12.32 -9.63 -19.80
N ALA A 777 -12.98 -8.48 -19.98
CA ALA A 777 -12.33 -7.19 -20.13
C ALA A 777 -12.25 -6.36 -18.85
N MET A 778 -12.72 -6.90 -17.70
CA MET A 778 -12.90 -6.09 -16.49
C MET A 778 -11.66 -6.00 -15.59
N PHE A 779 -10.64 -6.81 -15.83
CA PHE A 779 -9.45 -6.94 -14.97
C PHE A 779 -8.17 -6.42 -15.66
N GLY A 780 -8.23 -5.24 -16.26
CA GLY A 780 -7.08 -4.59 -16.87
C GLY A 780 -6.83 -4.92 -18.34
N GLN A 781 -7.66 -5.74 -19.00
CA GLN A 781 -7.45 -6.07 -20.41
C GLN A 781 -7.58 -4.83 -21.32
N VAL A 782 -8.51 -3.91 -21.03
CA VAL A 782 -8.69 -2.67 -21.80
C VAL A 782 -7.42 -1.84 -21.77
N GLU A 783 -6.85 -1.71 -20.59
CA GLU A 783 -5.65 -0.93 -20.31
C GLU A 783 -4.44 -1.52 -21.02
N ILE A 784 -4.24 -2.83 -20.88
CA ILE A 784 -3.10 -3.54 -21.49
C ILE A 784 -3.20 -3.56 -23.02
N CYS A 785 -4.36 -3.85 -23.59
CA CYS A 785 -4.53 -3.82 -25.05
C CYS A 785 -4.31 -2.42 -25.62
N ALA A 786 -4.80 -1.36 -24.95
CA ALA A 786 -4.56 0.01 -25.37
C ALA A 786 -3.07 0.36 -25.36
N GLU A 787 -2.32 -0.06 -24.33
CA GLU A 787 -0.87 0.14 -24.31
C GLU A 787 -0.16 -0.68 -25.38
N LEU A 788 -0.47 -1.96 -25.53
CA LEU A 788 0.18 -2.84 -26.50
C LEU A 788 0.03 -2.36 -27.96
N ILE A 789 -1.15 -1.83 -28.31
CA ILE A 789 -1.40 -1.23 -29.62
C ILE A 789 -0.51 0.01 -29.87
N HIS A 790 -0.21 0.78 -28.83
CA HIS A 790 0.72 1.90 -28.92
C HIS A 790 2.20 1.50 -28.95
N LEU A 791 2.53 0.35 -28.35
CA LEU A 791 3.91 -0.09 -28.16
C LEU A 791 4.40 -1.02 -29.26
N THR A 792 3.49 -1.73 -29.93
CA THR A 792 3.83 -2.80 -30.87
C THR A 792 3.17 -2.59 -32.24
N ASP A 793 3.72 -3.24 -33.25
CA ASP A 793 3.23 -3.28 -34.61
C ASP A 793 2.83 -4.72 -35.04
N VAL A 794 2.26 -5.48 -34.09
CA VAL A 794 1.82 -6.85 -34.36
C VAL A 794 0.61 -6.84 -35.29
N GLU A 795 0.83 -7.33 -36.51
CA GLU A 795 -0.19 -7.36 -37.59
C GLU A 795 -1.47 -8.06 -37.13
N GLY A 796 -2.63 -7.43 -37.35
CA GLY A 796 -3.95 -7.95 -37.03
C GLY A 796 -4.35 -7.87 -35.57
N PHE A 797 -3.45 -7.46 -34.66
CA PHE A 797 -3.79 -7.43 -33.22
C PHE A 797 -4.74 -6.28 -32.87
N GLU A 798 -4.54 -5.09 -33.42
CA GLU A 798 -5.45 -3.96 -33.23
C GLU A 798 -6.84 -4.29 -33.79
N GLU A 799 -6.91 -4.91 -34.96
CA GLU A 799 -8.17 -5.33 -35.60
C GLU A 799 -8.92 -6.34 -34.73
N ALA A 800 -8.23 -7.34 -34.18
CA ALA A 800 -8.82 -8.33 -33.29
C ALA A 800 -9.37 -7.71 -32.00
N TRP A 801 -8.63 -6.72 -31.44
CA TRP A 801 -9.10 -5.98 -30.27
C TRP A 801 -10.29 -5.06 -30.60
N LEU A 802 -10.23 -4.32 -31.68
CA LEU A 802 -11.34 -3.46 -32.13
C LEU A 802 -12.60 -4.27 -32.48
N GLN A 803 -12.45 -5.48 -33.05
CA GLN A 803 -13.55 -6.40 -33.25
C GLN A 803 -14.25 -6.71 -31.93
N TYR A 804 -13.48 -7.10 -30.89
CA TYR A 804 -14.04 -7.36 -29.56
C TYR A 804 -14.73 -6.11 -28.98
N CYS A 805 -14.09 -4.94 -29.05
CA CYS A 805 -14.63 -3.67 -28.56
C CYS A 805 -15.95 -3.28 -29.22
N ARG A 806 -16.09 -3.51 -30.51
CA ARG A 806 -17.33 -3.22 -31.25
C ARG A 806 -18.44 -4.22 -30.97
N LEU A 807 -18.07 -5.48 -30.81
CA LEU A 807 -19.04 -6.57 -30.79
C LEU A 807 -19.57 -6.91 -29.38
N TYR A 808 -18.90 -6.55 -28.31
CA TYR A 808 -19.37 -6.82 -26.96
C TYR A 808 -20.81 -6.29 -26.72
N GLY A 809 -21.07 -5.01 -26.96
CA GLY A 809 -22.39 -4.40 -26.83
C GLY A 809 -23.22 -4.46 -28.13
N ALA A 810 -22.80 -5.21 -29.17
CA ALA A 810 -23.53 -5.33 -30.42
C ALA A 810 -24.78 -6.21 -30.28
N THR A 811 -25.71 -6.05 -31.20
CA THR A 811 -26.86 -6.92 -31.27
C THR A 811 -26.47 -8.36 -31.63
N ARG A 812 -27.30 -9.34 -31.26
CA ARG A 812 -27.06 -10.74 -31.65
C ARG A 812 -26.97 -10.91 -33.17
N ALA A 813 -27.75 -10.12 -33.95
CA ALA A 813 -27.70 -10.16 -35.39
C ALA A 813 -26.36 -9.68 -35.95
N GLU A 814 -25.80 -8.61 -35.40
CA GLU A 814 -24.48 -8.11 -35.77
C GLU A 814 -23.37 -9.11 -35.40
N GLN A 815 -23.40 -9.67 -34.18
CA GLN A 815 -22.46 -10.72 -33.75
C GLN A 815 -22.55 -11.95 -34.67
N GLN A 816 -23.78 -12.44 -34.96
CA GLN A 816 -24.00 -13.59 -35.85
C GLN A 816 -23.47 -13.34 -37.25
N ALA A 817 -23.69 -12.14 -37.79
CA ALA A 817 -23.22 -11.78 -39.12
C ALA A 817 -21.70 -11.76 -39.26
N GLU A 818 -20.98 -11.27 -38.24
CA GLU A 818 -19.54 -11.12 -38.29
C GLU A 818 -18.79 -12.36 -37.75
N LEU A 819 -19.24 -12.93 -36.63
CA LEU A 819 -18.56 -14.04 -35.95
C LEU A 819 -19.06 -15.42 -36.38
N GLY A 820 -20.22 -15.53 -37.02
CA GLY A 820 -20.89 -16.80 -37.31
C GLY A 820 -21.57 -17.42 -36.09
N GLY A 821 -21.68 -16.69 -35.01
CA GLY A 821 -22.33 -17.03 -33.74
C GLY A 821 -22.54 -15.79 -32.91
N TYR A 822 -23.15 -15.93 -31.74
CA TYR A 822 -23.28 -14.83 -30.77
C TYR A 822 -23.08 -15.32 -29.34
N ALA A 823 -22.62 -14.41 -28.48
CA ALA A 823 -22.48 -14.68 -27.06
C ALA A 823 -23.82 -14.50 -26.33
N THR A 824 -24.01 -15.31 -25.29
CA THR A 824 -25.14 -15.21 -24.37
C THR A 824 -24.70 -14.63 -23.04
N ASN A 825 -25.61 -14.01 -22.30
CA ASN A 825 -25.36 -13.49 -20.94
C ASN A 825 -24.28 -12.42 -20.83
N LEU A 826 -24.11 -11.56 -21.86
CA LEU A 826 -23.30 -10.38 -21.76
C LEU A 826 -24.02 -9.32 -20.93
N ILE A 827 -23.55 -9.10 -19.71
CA ILE A 827 -24.06 -8.13 -18.74
C ILE A 827 -22.99 -7.06 -18.47
N LEU A 828 -23.19 -6.17 -17.51
CA LEU A 828 -22.26 -5.09 -17.15
C LEU A 828 -22.05 -4.08 -18.28
N GLN A 829 -23.10 -3.76 -19.02
CA GLN A 829 -23.05 -2.87 -20.21
C GLN A 829 -22.48 -1.50 -19.87
N GLN A 830 -22.79 -0.96 -18.67
CA GLN A 830 -22.26 0.33 -18.23
C GLN A 830 -20.73 0.31 -18.14
N GLY A 831 -20.15 -0.69 -17.48
CA GLY A 831 -18.71 -0.86 -17.39
C GLY A 831 -18.04 -1.15 -18.73
N HIS A 832 -18.73 -1.91 -19.61
CA HIS A 832 -18.22 -2.24 -20.95
C HIS A 832 -18.38 -1.11 -21.98
N SER A 833 -19.13 -0.04 -21.66
CA SER A 833 -19.24 1.14 -22.53
C SER A 833 -17.88 1.71 -22.92
N ARG A 834 -16.85 1.55 -22.07
CA ARG A 834 -15.47 1.95 -22.35
C ARG A 834 -14.84 1.18 -23.52
N LEU A 835 -15.27 -0.04 -23.82
CA LEU A 835 -14.85 -0.76 -25.03
C LEU A 835 -15.38 -0.05 -26.28
N THR A 836 -16.67 0.26 -26.28
CA THR A 836 -17.30 1.01 -27.37
C THR A 836 -16.70 2.42 -27.49
N GLY A 837 -16.38 3.08 -26.39
CA GLY A 837 -15.66 4.36 -26.35
C GLY A 837 -14.25 4.27 -26.94
N TYR A 838 -13.53 3.18 -26.63
CA TYR A 838 -12.21 2.92 -27.22
C TYR A 838 -12.32 2.71 -28.74
N ALA A 839 -13.29 1.92 -29.20
CA ALA A 839 -13.54 1.75 -30.63
C ALA A 839 -13.86 3.09 -31.32
N ALA A 840 -14.66 3.96 -30.69
CA ALA A 840 -14.96 5.30 -31.21
C ALA A 840 -13.69 6.16 -31.34
N SER A 841 -12.74 6.05 -30.43
CA SER A 841 -11.49 6.82 -30.45
C SER A 841 -10.54 6.39 -31.60
N ARG A 842 -10.62 5.12 -32.03
CA ARG A 842 -9.75 4.52 -33.03
C ARG A 842 -10.36 4.52 -34.44
N LEU A 843 -11.67 4.30 -34.54
CA LEU A 843 -12.41 4.22 -35.81
C LEU A 843 -12.95 5.59 -36.22
N LYS A 844 -12.07 6.44 -36.80
CA LYS A 844 -12.38 7.86 -37.06
C LYS A 844 -13.61 8.07 -37.94
N ASP A 845 -13.82 7.23 -38.96
CA ASP A 845 -14.95 7.34 -39.89
C ASP A 845 -16.29 6.95 -39.26
N GLU A 846 -16.27 6.15 -38.19
CA GLU A 846 -17.44 5.71 -37.44
C GLU A 846 -17.50 6.29 -36.02
N ARG A 847 -16.66 7.28 -35.72
CA ARG A 847 -16.51 7.84 -34.37
C ARG A 847 -17.82 8.26 -33.74
N ASP A 848 -18.65 9.02 -34.45
CA ASP A 848 -19.91 9.53 -33.93
C ASP A 848 -20.92 8.42 -33.63
N LYS A 849 -20.93 7.37 -34.46
CA LYS A 849 -21.78 6.16 -34.25
C LYS A 849 -21.41 5.48 -32.95
N TYR A 850 -20.12 5.17 -32.74
CA TYR A 850 -19.66 4.44 -31.56
C TYR A 850 -19.64 5.32 -30.30
N ALA A 851 -19.32 6.61 -30.39
CA ALA A 851 -19.40 7.52 -29.26
C ALA A 851 -20.84 7.69 -28.74
N THR A 852 -21.82 7.84 -29.63
CA THR A 852 -23.24 7.89 -29.29
C THR A 852 -23.69 6.58 -28.62
N ARG A 853 -23.23 5.44 -29.14
CA ARG A 853 -23.53 4.13 -28.57
C ARG A 853 -22.89 3.97 -27.19
N ALA A 854 -21.63 4.33 -27.02
CA ALA A 854 -20.91 4.21 -25.75
C ALA A 854 -21.58 5.01 -24.63
N TRP A 855 -21.98 6.27 -24.91
CA TRP A 855 -22.70 7.08 -23.92
C TRP A 855 -24.10 6.53 -23.64
N ARG A 856 -24.79 5.98 -24.64
CA ARG A 856 -26.06 5.29 -24.41
C ARG A 856 -25.89 4.07 -23.52
N GLU A 857 -24.86 3.23 -23.75
CA GLU A 857 -24.53 2.07 -22.92
C GLU A 857 -24.19 2.51 -21.50
N PHE A 858 -23.40 3.57 -21.34
CA PHE A 858 -23.00 4.11 -20.03
C PHE A 858 -24.21 4.63 -19.22
N PHE A 859 -25.12 5.36 -19.85
CA PHE A 859 -26.29 5.92 -19.13
C PHE A 859 -27.47 4.96 -19.03
N THR A 860 -27.42 3.82 -19.70
CA THR A 860 -28.48 2.81 -19.59
C THR A 860 -28.15 1.85 -18.45
N LYS A 861 -28.92 1.94 -17.36
CA LYS A 861 -28.80 1.01 -16.26
C LYS A 861 -29.24 -0.39 -16.69
N ASP A 862 -28.31 -1.35 -16.66
CA ASP A 862 -28.64 -2.77 -16.59
C ASP A 862 -28.85 -3.21 -15.12
N ALA A 863 -28.90 -4.49 -14.85
CA ALA A 863 -29.09 -5.00 -13.49
C ALA A 863 -28.02 -4.56 -12.49
N TRP A 864 -26.83 -4.18 -12.95
CA TRP A 864 -25.61 -3.91 -12.16
C TRP A 864 -25.06 -2.49 -12.37
N GLY A 865 -25.84 -1.57 -12.91
CA GLY A 865 -25.37 -0.22 -13.21
C GLY A 865 -25.90 0.83 -12.26
N TYR A 866 -25.26 1.98 -12.21
CA TYR A 866 -25.81 3.20 -11.62
C TYR A 866 -26.55 4.00 -12.70
N SER A 867 -27.59 4.71 -12.27
CA SER A 867 -28.34 5.58 -13.17
C SER A 867 -28.37 7.00 -12.64
N GLU A 868 -28.80 7.91 -13.50
CA GLU A 868 -29.04 9.29 -13.09
C GLU A 868 -30.09 9.42 -11.98
N SER A 869 -31.01 8.46 -11.87
CA SER A 869 -32.01 8.37 -10.80
C SER A 869 -31.46 7.73 -9.51
N SER A 870 -30.21 7.24 -9.50
CA SER A 870 -29.54 6.83 -8.26
C SER A 870 -29.51 8.01 -7.28
N PRO A 871 -29.71 7.81 -6.00
CA PRO A 871 -29.87 8.92 -5.06
C PRO A 871 -28.65 9.87 -4.94
N TRP A 872 -27.45 9.41 -5.30
CA TRP A 872 -26.16 10.13 -5.19
C TRP A 872 -25.98 10.88 -3.88
N ARG A 873 -26.43 10.28 -2.81
CA ARG A 873 -26.31 10.77 -1.44
C ARG A 873 -26.32 9.60 -0.47
N THR A 874 -25.78 9.82 0.70
CA THR A 874 -25.91 8.88 1.81
C THR A 874 -27.21 9.11 2.58
N GLU A 875 -27.66 8.06 3.25
CA GLU A 875 -28.76 8.10 4.22
C GLU A 875 -28.21 7.89 5.64
N ARG A 876 -28.79 8.58 6.60
CA ARG A 876 -28.41 8.39 8.00
C ARG A 876 -28.95 7.06 8.52
N ILE A 877 -28.06 6.26 9.08
CA ILE A 877 -28.37 5.01 9.78
C ILE A 877 -28.21 5.29 11.26
N SER A 878 -29.27 5.08 12.06
CA SER A 878 -29.27 5.38 13.48
C SER A 878 -30.24 4.50 14.27
N GLY A 879 -30.13 4.53 15.59
CA GLY A 879 -30.98 3.81 16.52
C GLY A 879 -30.59 2.32 16.65
N PRO A 880 -31.50 1.43 17.07
CA PRO A 880 -31.22 0.04 17.38
C PRO A 880 -30.91 -0.83 16.14
N MET A 881 -31.06 -0.27 14.94
CA MET A 881 -30.75 -0.94 13.67
C MET A 881 -29.27 -0.85 13.26
N ALA A 882 -28.47 -0.07 13.97
CA ALA A 882 -27.06 0.09 13.70
C ALA A 882 -26.22 -0.03 14.97
N LEU A 883 -25.09 -0.73 14.88
CA LEU A 883 -24.13 -0.83 15.99
C LEU A 883 -23.57 0.54 16.36
N VAL A 884 -23.27 1.36 15.34
CA VAL A 884 -22.80 2.74 15.46
C VAL A 884 -23.57 3.60 14.47
N GLU A 885 -24.05 4.76 14.94
CA GLU A 885 -24.71 5.72 14.03
C GLU A 885 -23.74 6.19 12.94
N GLY A 886 -24.20 6.25 11.71
CA GLY A 886 -23.38 6.60 10.57
C GLY A 886 -24.17 6.92 9.33
N SER A 887 -23.50 6.84 8.18
CA SER A 887 -24.07 7.07 6.85
C SER A 887 -23.96 5.82 6.00
N GLY A 888 -24.97 5.51 5.22
CA GLY A 888 -25.01 4.42 4.26
C GLY A 888 -25.57 4.84 2.92
N ALA A 889 -25.25 4.09 1.88
CA ALA A 889 -25.88 4.18 0.57
C ALA A 889 -26.14 2.74 0.08
N SER A 890 -27.31 2.24 0.39
CA SER A 890 -27.69 0.83 0.16
C SER A 890 -27.67 0.39 -1.31
N TRP A 891 -27.58 1.34 -2.21
CA TRP A 891 -27.49 1.13 -3.66
C TRP A 891 -26.05 1.08 -4.18
N VAL A 892 -25.05 1.35 -3.34
CA VAL A 892 -23.63 1.31 -3.70
C VAL A 892 -23.07 -0.08 -3.38
N ASP A 893 -22.39 -0.68 -4.35
CA ASP A 893 -21.57 -1.87 -4.22
C ASP A 893 -20.23 -1.66 -4.92
N THR A 894 -19.21 -2.42 -4.53
CA THR A 894 -17.83 -2.20 -4.96
C THR A 894 -17.64 -2.51 -6.44
N ASN A 895 -18.22 -3.61 -6.93
CA ASN A 895 -18.11 -3.98 -8.33
C ASN A 895 -18.68 -2.90 -9.26
N THR A 896 -19.88 -2.44 -8.96
CA THR A 896 -20.53 -1.40 -9.76
C THR A 896 -19.79 -0.07 -9.68
N THR A 897 -19.23 0.28 -8.51
CA THR A 897 -18.42 1.49 -8.31
C THR A 897 -17.16 1.48 -9.18
N ALA A 898 -16.39 0.39 -9.14
CA ALA A 898 -15.15 0.27 -9.92
C ALA A 898 -15.44 0.32 -11.43
N LEU A 899 -16.48 -0.40 -11.89
CA LEU A 899 -16.89 -0.42 -13.30
C LEU A 899 -17.38 0.94 -13.77
N TYR A 900 -18.27 1.58 -13.01
CA TYR A 900 -18.77 2.93 -13.31
C TYR A 900 -17.61 3.94 -13.35
N GLY A 901 -16.75 3.92 -12.33
CA GLY A 901 -15.62 4.85 -12.21
C GLY A 901 -14.66 4.74 -13.39
N LEU A 902 -14.22 3.52 -13.73
CA LEU A 902 -13.32 3.30 -14.87
C LEU A 902 -13.97 3.67 -16.20
N ALA A 903 -15.26 3.31 -16.41
CA ALA A 903 -15.96 3.65 -17.65
C ALA A 903 -16.17 5.16 -17.79
N ALA A 904 -16.55 5.86 -16.71
CA ALA A 904 -16.69 7.32 -16.72
C ALA A 904 -15.36 8.02 -17.06
N ILE A 905 -14.28 7.63 -16.38
CA ILE A 905 -12.93 8.22 -16.57
C ILE A 905 -12.46 8.02 -18.01
N GLN A 906 -12.56 6.81 -18.54
CA GLN A 906 -12.07 6.48 -19.88
C GLN A 906 -12.95 7.07 -20.98
N ASN A 907 -14.27 7.03 -20.83
CA ASN A 907 -15.18 7.68 -21.78
C ASN A 907 -15.02 9.20 -21.81
N LEU A 908 -14.83 9.84 -20.65
CA LEU A 908 -14.51 11.27 -20.58
C LEU A 908 -13.20 11.60 -21.34
N ALA A 909 -12.18 10.77 -21.21
CA ALA A 909 -10.90 10.96 -21.90
C ALA A 909 -11.03 10.74 -23.42
N LEU A 910 -11.74 9.71 -23.87
CA LEU A 910 -11.76 9.26 -25.26
C LEU A 910 -12.85 9.96 -26.10
N ILE A 911 -14.00 10.21 -25.52
CA ILE A 911 -15.23 10.69 -26.18
C ILE A 911 -16.00 11.75 -25.39
N GLY A 912 -15.33 12.43 -24.43
CA GLY A 912 -15.96 13.45 -23.61
C GLY A 912 -16.51 14.67 -24.36
N ASP A 913 -16.02 14.90 -25.58
CA ASP A 913 -16.57 15.92 -26.51
C ASP A 913 -17.94 15.53 -27.12
N ARG A 914 -18.37 14.28 -26.95
CA ARG A 914 -19.64 13.73 -27.44
C ARG A 914 -20.60 13.34 -26.32
N ILE A 915 -20.34 13.76 -25.07
CA ILE A 915 -21.25 13.49 -23.96
C ILE A 915 -22.60 14.17 -24.24
N PRO A 916 -23.73 13.47 -24.09
CA PRO A 916 -25.04 14.12 -24.25
C PRO A 916 -25.27 15.17 -23.16
N GLY A 917 -25.93 16.29 -23.54
CA GLY A 917 -26.20 17.41 -22.67
C GLY A 917 -27.29 17.14 -21.63
#